data_f966f4f9b14c2870eba94f87a8f9645f
#
_entry.id   f966f4f9b14c2870eba94f87a8f9645f
#
_cell.length_a   1.000
_cell.length_b   1.000
_cell.length_c   1.000
_cell.angle_alpha   90.00
_cell.angle_beta   90.00
_cell.angle_gamma   90.00
#
_symmetry.space_group_name_H-M   'P 1'
#
loop_
_entity.id
_entity.type
_entity.pdbx_description
1 polymer ?
#
loop_
_entity_poly.entity_id
_entity_poly.type
_entity_poly.pdbx_seq_one_letter_code
_entity_poly.pdbx_strand_id
1 'polypeptide(L)'
;MSDKKDIVSTEPELIRISVRSLVEFILRSGDIDNRTGSGVDTEAMLAGGRVHRKIQKGKAGDYRAEVPLAWEMDRGDFVLRVEGRADGIFTDAHPSKSEAYVNDTISEDTIYMDKDAEGDDDRPGLCDDRPRLCDDRPRLCVDEIKGIYMDVRELTEPQEVHLAQAKCYAAILFLTDFAAWDDSLPDDTEPEHNRERIGVRMTYVDLEHDDRINMFDSDYGREELLAWFDSIVERYSLWCRHHIEHKRKRDASMGPLTFPFEYRTGQKNLVSSVYRTILGKQELFLMAPTGVGKTLSVVYPSVRAVGQGYADMIFYLTAKNQTLTVGAEAFRILADRGLLMKTIVLTSKEKICPMNEPSCNPDDCPYARGHFDRVNDAVFDLLEKKDYFDRDVILTQAKEWNVCPFEMGLDVASWCDAVLCDYNYAFDPKAHLRRFFGEGKKGDYIFLVDEAHNLVDRAREMYSAGIVKEDVLAAKKVVKNVSRSAARALERLNKELLAIKKELLLVDGRNPYLVLTDSTVLGRIQNEALRAFGELQILFREHRDASFREELLDFYFEISDFVSTFEGMDDDYVVYADFNEEEHLSLNLFCVNPARNLQSMIDRGRSAVFFSATLLPVDYYKKLFTTREETYAVYARSPFASEQKVVIVGSDVSTRYRSRGASMYRKIARYIHDTAMARRGNYMAFFPSYKFMTDVLSIYRTEFDEADINWVAQSRYMNEMDREIFLENFYEDPEMTMVGFCVMGGVFAEGIDLVGSRLIGAIVVGCGLPQVGTRTELLRTYYEEKTGDGFNYAYLYPGMNKVLQSAGRVIRTDQDRGVIVLLDDRFLTADCLRMFPREWTEYVPCKVDQVRAVLDRFWEGV
;
A
#
# COMPACT_ATOMS: atom_id res chain seq x y z
N MET A 1 4.22 -1.24 40.16
CA MET A 1 5.23 -0.86 39.17
C MET A 1 6.54 -1.42 39.68
N SER A 2 6.86 -2.68 39.42
CA SER A 2 8.10 -3.29 39.83
C SER A 2 9.04 -3.28 38.63
N ASP A 3 10.21 -2.76 38.90
CA ASP A 3 11.39 -2.75 38.06
C ASP A 3 11.64 -4.14 37.47
N LYS A 4 11.40 -4.33 36.17
CA LYS A 4 12.16 -5.30 35.41
C LYS A 4 13.49 -4.63 35.12
N LYS A 5 14.47 -5.02 35.87
CA LYS A 5 15.89 -4.73 35.68
C LYS A 5 16.30 -5.02 34.24
N ASP A 6 17.17 -4.14 33.74
CA ASP A 6 18.07 -4.35 32.64
C ASP A 6 18.66 -5.78 32.64
N ILE A 7 18.01 -6.69 31.95
CA ILE A 7 18.62 -7.94 31.52
C ILE A 7 18.93 -7.69 30.06
N VAL A 8 20.10 -7.11 29.77
CA VAL A 8 20.77 -7.37 28.51
C VAL A 8 20.87 -8.88 28.46
N SER A 9 20.04 -9.53 27.62
CA SER A 9 20.14 -10.97 27.41
C SER A 9 21.54 -11.22 26.87
N THR A 10 22.34 -12.00 27.59
CA THR A 10 23.68 -12.45 27.17
C THR A 10 23.58 -13.53 26.09
N GLU A 11 22.39 -13.93 25.71
CA GLU A 11 22.17 -14.92 24.66
C GLU A 11 22.21 -14.19 23.29
N PRO A 12 22.96 -14.72 22.33
CA PRO A 12 23.06 -14.17 21.01
C PRO A 12 21.66 -14.12 20.35
N GLU A 13 21.38 -13.03 19.63
CA GLU A 13 20.10 -12.85 18.93
C GLU A 13 19.93 -13.90 17.84
N LEU A 14 18.77 -14.58 17.78
CA LEU A 14 18.46 -15.57 16.74
C LEU A 14 17.85 -14.89 15.52
N ILE A 15 18.58 -14.85 14.42
CA ILE A 15 18.09 -14.38 13.11
C ILE A 15 17.66 -15.57 12.28
N ARG A 16 16.44 -15.54 11.75
CA ARG A 16 15.89 -16.59 10.88
C ARG A 16 15.73 -16.08 9.46
N ILE A 17 16.19 -16.88 8.51
CA ILE A 17 15.96 -16.61 7.09
C ILE A 17 15.61 -17.90 6.36
N SER A 18 14.66 -17.83 5.43
CA SER A 18 14.39 -18.96 4.55
C SER A 18 15.49 -19.11 3.50
N VAL A 19 15.79 -20.35 3.09
CA VAL A 19 16.73 -20.64 2.00
C VAL A 19 16.39 -19.80 0.76
N ARG A 20 15.11 -19.76 0.39
CA ARG A 20 14.64 -18.96 -0.74
C ARG A 20 15.00 -17.48 -0.57
N SER A 21 14.67 -16.89 0.57
CA SER A 21 14.92 -15.46 0.81
C SER A 21 16.42 -15.13 0.85
N LEU A 22 17.24 -16.02 1.40
CA LEU A 22 18.69 -15.87 1.43
C LEU A 22 19.27 -15.83 0.01
N VAL A 23 18.88 -16.78 -0.83
CA VAL A 23 19.37 -16.91 -2.20
C VAL A 23 18.88 -15.76 -3.07
N GLU A 24 17.57 -15.46 -3.04
CA GLU A 24 16.99 -14.33 -3.79
C GLU A 24 17.60 -12.99 -3.38
N PHE A 25 18.03 -12.81 -2.14
CA PHE A 25 18.66 -11.58 -1.68
C PHE A 25 20.13 -11.48 -2.08
N ILE A 26 20.91 -12.55 -1.90
CA ILE A 26 22.39 -12.51 -2.10
C ILE A 26 22.79 -12.70 -3.55
N LEU A 27 22.03 -13.50 -4.30
CA LEU A 27 22.37 -13.88 -5.69
C LEU A 27 21.47 -13.21 -6.73
N ARG A 28 20.66 -12.23 -6.34
CA ARG A 28 19.91 -11.47 -7.34
C ARG A 28 20.86 -10.77 -8.29
N SER A 29 20.57 -10.88 -9.57
CA SER A 29 21.40 -10.32 -10.65
C SER A 29 20.54 -9.89 -11.83
N GLY A 30 21.10 -9.09 -12.73
CA GLY A 30 20.46 -8.66 -13.97
C GLY A 30 19.62 -7.40 -13.86
N ASP A 31 18.61 -7.32 -14.69
CA ASP A 31 17.87 -6.10 -15.03
C ASP A 31 16.51 -6.01 -14.36
N ILE A 32 16.02 -4.78 -14.19
CA ILE A 32 14.56 -4.56 -14.04
C ILE A 32 13.97 -4.62 -15.44
N ASP A 33 12.97 -5.50 -15.64
CA ASP A 33 12.24 -5.59 -16.90
C ASP A 33 10.75 -5.81 -16.63
N ASN A 34 9.95 -4.76 -16.84
CA ASN A 34 8.50 -4.80 -16.65
C ASN A 34 7.76 -5.58 -17.75
N ARG A 35 8.45 -5.96 -18.83
CA ARG A 35 7.90 -6.77 -19.92
C ARG A 35 7.79 -8.25 -19.53
N THR A 36 8.60 -8.69 -18.57
CA THR A 36 8.66 -10.09 -18.14
C THR A 36 7.55 -10.52 -17.16
N GLY A 37 6.62 -9.62 -16.81
CA GLY A 37 5.46 -9.94 -15.99
C GLY A 37 5.80 -10.38 -14.56
N SER A 38 6.31 -9.47 -13.75
CA SER A 38 6.65 -9.73 -12.33
C SER A 38 5.43 -9.77 -11.38
N GLY A 39 4.23 -10.02 -11.90
CA GLY A 39 3.07 -10.29 -11.07
C GLY A 39 3.25 -11.66 -10.41
N VAL A 40 3.22 -11.74 -9.07
CA VAL A 40 2.95 -13.01 -8.39
C VAL A 40 1.54 -13.41 -8.81
N ASP A 41 1.49 -14.25 -9.84
CA ASP A 41 0.24 -14.79 -10.34
C ASP A 41 -0.24 -15.82 -9.30
N THR A 42 -1.32 -15.53 -8.62
CA THR A 42 -1.94 -16.46 -7.65
C THR A 42 -2.27 -17.78 -8.35
N GLU A 43 -2.61 -17.73 -9.64
CA GLU A 43 -2.82 -18.89 -10.48
C GLU A 43 -1.52 -19.67 -10.72
N ALA A 44 -0.39 -18.97 -10.93
CA ALA A 44 0.93 -19.59 -11.04
C ALA A 44 1.33 -20.31 -9.75
N MET A 45 1.05 -19.71 -8.58
CA MET A 45 1.29 -20.37 -7.29
C MET A 45 0.41 -21.60 -7.10
N LEU A 46 -0.88 -21.52 -7.45
CA LEU A 46 -1.82 -22.64 -7.36
C LEU A 46 -1.49 -23.75 -8.40
N ALA A 47 -1.12 -23.35 -9.62
CA ALA A 47 -0.67 -24.26 -10.66
C ALA A 47 0.65 -24.94 -10.25
N GLY A 48 1.63 -24.17 -9.75
CA GLY A 48 2.88 -24.69 -9.19
C GLY A 48 2.63 -25.71 -8.10
N GLY A 49 1.78 -25.41 -7.12
CA GLY A 49 1.43 -26.34 -6.04
C GLY A 49 0.71 -27.61 -6.51
N ARG A 50 -0.06 -27.55 -7.62
CA ARG A 50 -0.66 -28.74 -8.23
C ARG A 50 0.40 -29.60 -8.91
N VAL A 51 1.31 -28.95 -9.63
CA VAL A 51 2.40 -29.60 -10.34
C VAL A 51 3.36 -30.28 -9.37
N HIS A 52 3.79 -29.61 -8.30
CA HIS A 52 4.62 -30.21 -7.25
C HIS A 52 4.00 -31.50 -6.71
N ARG A 53 2.72 -31.46 -6.32
CA ARG A 53 2.01 -32.65 -5.82
C ARG A 53 1.86 -33.74 -6.89
N LYS A 54 1.71 -33.42 -8.16
CA LYS A 54 1.62 -34.37 -9.25
C LYS A 54 2.95 -35.10 -9.43
N ILE A 55 4.06 -34.36 -9.50
CA ILE A 55 5.41 -34.89 -9.64
C ILE A 55 5.78 -35.76 -8.42
N GLN A 56 5.59 -35.26 -7.21
CA GLN A 56 5.89 -35.99 -5.98
C GLN A 56 5.11 -37.29 -5.85
N LYS A 57 3.81 -37.32 -6.25
CA LYS A 57 2.99 -38.54 -6.26
C LYS A 57 3.41 -39.55 -7.32
N GLY A 58 4.01 -39.12 -8.42
CA GLY A 58 4.52 -39.99 -9.49
C GLY A 58 5.86 -40.63 -9.17
N LYS A 59 6.57 -40.17 -8.14
CA LYS A 59 7.85 -40.75 -7.72
C LYS A 59 7.62 -42.02 -6.88
N ALA A 60 8.36 -43.06 -7.16
CA ALA A 60 8.32 -44.34 -6.44
C ALA A 60 9.60 -44.53 -5.61
N GLY A 61 9.57 -45.46 -4.65
CA GLY A 61 10.73 -45.84 -3.86
C GLY A 61 10.92 -45.02 -2.60
N ASP A 62 12.14 -44.57 -2.33
CA ASP A 62 12.58 -43.88 -1.14
C ASP A 62 12.42 -42.35 -1.22
N TYR A 63 11.66 -41.82 -2.21
CA TYR A 63 11.43 -40.39 -2.39
C TYR A 63 10.63 -39.80 -1.22
N ARG A 64 11.26 -38.91 -0.46
CA ARG A 64 10.63 -38.17 0.64
C ARG A 64 10.30 -36.77 0.19
N ALA A 65 9.00 -36.42 0.11
CA ALA A 65 8.50 -35.14 -0.31
C ALA A 65 8.45 -34.12 0.85
N GLU A 66 8.60 -32.82 0.54
CA GLU A 66 8.39 -31.71 1.48
C GLU A 66 9.22 -31.80 2.77
N VAL A 67 10.50 -32.04 2.63
CA VAL A 67 11.40 -32.30 3.75
C VAL A 67 11.84 -31.01 4.44
N PRO A 68 11.47 -30.74 5.70
CA PRO A 68 11.93 -29.56 6.43
C PRO A 68 13.42 -29.68 6.78
N LEU A 69 14.20 -28.69 6.40
CA LEU A 69 15.63 -28.60 6.67
C LEU A 69 15.96 -27.28 7.38
N ALA A 70 16.84 -27.32 8.35
CA ALA A 70 17.32 -26.13 9.02
C ALA A 70 18.74 -26.34 9.56
N TRP A 71 19.52 -25.27 9.53
CA TRP A 71 20.85 -25.25 10.12
C TRP A 71 21.08 -23.94 10.87
N GLU A 72 21.67 -24.05 12.05
CA GLU A 72 22.03 -22.90 12.90
C GLU A 72 23.54 -22.72 12.91
N MET A 73 23.96 -21.47 12.72
CA MET A 73 25.38 -21.08 12.73
C MET A 73 25.60 -19.98 13.75
N ASP A 74 26.48 -20.26 14.71
CA ASP A 74 26.96 -19.24 15.65
C ASP A 74 27.96 -18.33 14.91
N ARG A 75 27.65 -17.04 14.88
CA ARG A 75 28.47 -15.98 14.27
C ARG A 75 29.07 -15.02 15.34
N GLY A 76 29.00 -15.41 16.59
CA GLY A 76 29.52 -14.69 17.75
C GLY A 76 28.51 -13.70 18.32
N ASP A 77 28.15 -12.67 17.55
CA ASP A 77 27.17 -11.66 17.97
C ASP A 77 25.72 -12.11 17.84
N PHE A 78 25.47 -13.12 17.01
CA PHE A 78 24.15 -13.68 16.73
C PHE A 78 24.24 -15.12 16.28
N VAL A 79 23.12 -15.82 16.33
CA VAL A 79 22.93 -17.14 15.70
C VAL A 79 22.10 -16.94 14.45
N LEU A 80 22.62 -17.35 13.29
CA LEU A 80 21.87 -17.34 12.03
C LEU A 80 21.27 -18.72 11.79
N ARG A 81 19.95 -18.80 11.68
CA ARG A 81 19.20 -19.99 11.30
C ARG A 81 18.70 -19.86 9.89
N VAL A 82 19.25 -20.69 9.00
CA VAL A 82 18.81 -20.87 7.62
C VAL A 82 17.88 -22.07 7.58
N GLU A 83 16.63 -21.87 7.16
CA GLU A 83 15.60 -22.92 7.18
C GLU A 83 14.77 -22.91 5.91
N GLY A 84 14.21 -24.09 5.56
CA GLY A 84 13.31 -24.22 4.42
C GLY A 84 12.77 -25.62 4.29
N ARG A 85 12.19 -25.91 3.13
CA ARG A 85 11.60 -27.20 2.85
C ARG A 85 12.03 -27.62 1.46
N ALA A 86 12.82 -28.68 1.35
CA ALA A 86 13.20 -29.27 0.06
C ALA A 86 11.99 -29.97 -0.54
N ASP A 87 11.74 -29.80 -1.83
CA ASP A 87 10.61 -30.42 -2.53
C ASP A 87 10.72 -31.94 -2.51
N GLY A 88 11.93 -32.49 -2.58
CA GLY A 88 12.17 -33.91 -2.47
C GLY A 88 13.60 -34.31 -2.11
N ILE A 89 13.73 -35.43 -1.42
CA ILE A 89 15.01 -36.08 -1.15
C ILE A 89 14.85 -37.55 -1.49
N PHE A 90 15.80 -38.12 -2.23
CA PHE A 90 15.79 -39.53 -2.66
C PHE A 90 17.19 -40.07 -2.85
N THR A 91 17.31 -41.41 -2.93
CA THR A 91 18.59 -42.07 -3.22
C THR A 91 18.61 -42.50 -4.69
N ASP A 92 19.58 -41.96 -5.43
CA ASP A 92 19.82 -42.34 -6.83
C ASP A 92 20.69 -43.58 -6.90
N ALA A 93 20.11 -44.73 -7.30
CA ALA A 93 20.78 -46.00 -7.35
C ALA A 93 21.72 -46.18 -8.58
N HIS A 94 21.57 -45.32 -9.62
CA HIS A 94 22.33 -45.43 -10.86
C HIS A 94 22.72 -44.05 -11.44
N PRO A 95 23.72 -43.37 -10.86
CA PRO A 95 24.08 -42.02 -11.28
C PRO A 95 24.69 -41.93 -12.71
N SER A 96 24.97 -43.02 -13.38
CA SER A 96 25.70 -43.04 -14.67
C SER A 96 24.80 -43.11 -15.92
N LYS A 97 23.48 -43.10 -15.78
CA LYS A 97 22.53 -43.09 -16.91
C LYS A 97 21.55 -41.92 -16.84
N SER A 98 22.02 -40.68 -16.91
CA SER A 98 21.13 -39.59 -17.23
C SER A 98 20.89 -39.53 -18.75
N GLU A 99 20.01 -40.38 -19.25
CA GLU A 99 19.43 -40.19 -20.57
C GLU A 99 18.41 -39.07 -20.46
N ALA A 100 18.56 -38.05 -21.30
CA ALA A 100 17.56 -37.03 -21.52
C ALA A 100 16.26 -37.70 -21.99
N TYR A 101 15.33 -37.94 -21.09
CA TYR A 101 14.00 -38.42 -21.44
C TYR A 101 13.20 -37.30 -22.08
N VAL A 102 13.24 -37.22 -23.38
CA VAL A 102 12.19 -36.62 -24.18
C VAL A 102 11.10 -37.70 -24.35
N ASN A 103 10.12 -37.77 -23.47
CA ASN A 103 9.03 -38.72 -23.63
C ASN A 103 7.98 -38.15 -24.60
N ASP A 104 7.95 -38.72 -25.78
CA ASP A 104 6.74 -38.75 -26.57
C ASP A 104 5.75 -39.77 -25.98
N THR A 105 4.55 -39.26 -25.65
CA THR A 105 3.28 -39.94 -25.44
C THR A 105 3.24 -41.33 -24.79
N ILE A 106 2.71 -41.41 -23.60
CA ILE A 106 2.16 -42.67 -23.06
C ILE A 106 0.78 -42.89 -23.68
N SER A 107 0.69 -43.77 -24.68
CA SER A 107 -0.55 -44.43 -25.06
C SER A 107 -0.61 -45.78 -24.32
N GLU A 108 -1.63 -45.97 -23.52
CA GLU A 108 -2.05 -47.26 -23.05
C GLU A 108 -2.39 -48.11 -24.29
N ASP A 109 -1.56 -49.11 -24.60
CA ASP A 109 -1.92 -50.46 -25.00
C ASP A 109 -0.69 -51.22 -25.50
N THR A 110 -0.66 -52.49 -25.08
CA THR A 110 0.03 -53.62 -25.67
C THR A 110 1.31 -54.11 -24.99
N ILE A 111 1.02 -55.06 -24.08
CA ILE A 111 1.94 -56.14 -23.72
C ILE A 111 2.07 -57.10 -24.92
N TYR A 112 3.29 -57.27 -25.46
CA TYR A 112 3.69 -58.54 -26.08
C TYR A 112 5.19 -58.77 -25.88
N MET A 113 5.52 -59.92 -25.26
CA MET A 113 6.84 -60.52 -25.22
C MET A 113 7.24 -60.91 -26.62
N ASP A 114 8.48 -60.67 -27.00
CA ASP A 114 9.21 -61.63 -27.83
C ASP A 114 10.66 -61.71 -27.44
N LYS A 115 11.12 -62.97 -27.33
CA LYS A 115 12.50 -63.38 -27.11
C LYS A 115 13.15 -63.58 -28.45
N ASP A 116 14.48 -63.42 -28.41
CA ASP A 116 15.44 -63.98 -29.34
C ASP A 116 15.85 -63.11 -30.55
N ALA A 117 17.05 -62.53 -30.46
CA ALA A 117 18.03 -62.56 -31.55
C ALA A 117 19.45 -62.23 -31.03
N GLU A 118 20.27 -63.25 -30.98
CA GLU A 118 21.69 -63.14 -30.95
C GLU A 118 22.22 -62.63 -32.32
N GLY A 119 23.30 -61.84 -32.29
CA GLY A 119 24.05 -61.60 -33.55
C GLY A 119 25.08 -60.47 -33.46
N ASP A 120 26.32 -60.86 -33.21
CA ASP A 120 27.61 -60.43 -33.79
C ASP A 120 27.82 -58.94 -34.15
N ASP A 121 28.74 -58.27 -33.59
CA ASP A 121 30.24 -58.31 -33.64
C ASP A 121 30.88 -57.14 -34.41
N ASP A 122 32.01 -56.65 -33.84
CA ASP A 122 33.06 -55.93 -34.46
C ASP A 122 32.92 -54.51 -35.07
N ARG A 123 33.19 -53.50 -34.25
CA ARG A 123 34.00 -52.33 -34.66
C ARG A 123 34.95 -51.83 -33.52
N PRO A 124 36.19 -51.51 -33.78
CA PRO A 124 37.15 -51.16 -32.76
C PRO A 124 36.99 -49.74 -32.27
N GLY A 125 36.94 -49.60 -30.94
CA GLY A 125 36.84 -48.35 -30.21
C GLY A 125 38.09 -47.50 -30.35
N LEU A 126 37.86 -46.22 -30.44
CA LEU A 126 38.79 -45.17 -30.07
C LEU A 126 38.66 -44.97 -28.56
N CYS A 127 39.65 -45.41 -27.82
CA CYS A 127 39.82 -45.15 -26.40
C CYS A 127 40.08 -43.65 -26.19
N ASP A 128 39.16 -42.95 -25.53
CA ASP A 128 39.38 -41.65 -24.93
C ASP A 128 39.88 -41.88 -23.50
N ASP A 129 41.22 -41.79 -23.31
CA ASP A 129 41.86 -41.95 -22.01
C ASP A 129 41.58 -40.73 -21.10
N ARG A 130 40.40 -40.67 -20.54
CA ARG A 130 40.11 -39.91 -19.34
C ARG A 130 39.72 -40.88 -18.24
N PRO A 131 40.28 -40.80 -17.02
CA PRO A 131 39.87 -41.67 -15.94
C PRO A 131 38.43 -41.34 -15.54
N ARG A 132 37.49 -42.17 -16.03
CA ARG A 132 36.13 -42.19 -15.49
C ARG A 132 36.17 -42.92 -14.17
N LEU A 133 36.23 -42.18 -13.07
CA LEU A 133 35.80 -42.64 -11.76
C LEU A 133 34.26 -42.77 -11.77
N CYS A 134 33.78 -43.85 -12.36
CA CYS A 134 32.39 -44.28 -12.18
C CYS A 134 32.30 -44.92 -10.82
N ASP A 135 31.85 -44.13 -9.82
CA ASP A 135 31.42 -44.66 -8.54
C ASP A 135 29.95 -45.07 -8.66
N ASP A 136 29.72 -46.40 -8.85
CA ASP A 136 28.36 -46.99 -9.03
C ASP A 136 27.56 -47.11 -7.69
N ARG A 137 27.97 -46.37 -6.67
CA ARG A 137 27.27 -46.40 -5.35
C ARG A 137 26.08 -45.51 -5.33
N PRO A 138 24.96 -45.94 -4.65
CA PRO A 138 23.80 -45.07 -4.45
C PRO A 138 24.17 -43.76 -3.75
N ARG A 139 23.70 -42.64 -4.27
CA ARG A 139 23.94 -41.30 -3.68
C ARG A 139 22.64 -40.61 -3.31
N LEU A 140 22.70 -39.84 -2.24
CA LEU A 140 21.57 -39.00 -1.84
C LEU A 140 21.44 -37.80 -2.81
N CYS A 141 20.21 -37.49 -3.23
CA CYS A 141 19.90 -36.42 -4.14
C CYS A 141 18.82 -35.51 -3.55
N VAL A 142 18.99 -34.21 -3.73
CA VAL A 142 17.95 -33.19 -3.49
C VAL A 142 17.24 -32.91 -4.80
N ASP A 143 15.91 -32.97 -4.82
CA ASP A 143 15.07 -32.58 -5.96
C ASP A 143 14.37 -31.26 -5.64
N GLU A 144 14.55 -30.28 -6.49
CA GLU A 144 13.87 -28.97 -6.44
C GLU A 144 12.98 -28.82 -7.67
N ILE A 145 11.68 -28.70 -7.47
CA ILE A 145 10.68 -28.68 -8.52
C ILE A 145 10.25 -27.24 -8.81
N LYS A 146 10.31 -26.83 -10.06
CA LYS A 146 9.88 -25.49 -10.48
C LYS A 146 8.87 -25.56 -11.62
N GLY A 147 7.66 -25.09 -11.38
CA GLY A 147 6.70 -24.82 -12.43
C GLY A 147 6.98 -23.49 -13.09
N ILE A 148 7.15 -23.47 -14.39
CA ILE A 148 7.40 -22.25 -15.16
C ILE A 148 6.48 -22.18 -16.36
N TYR A 149 6.11 -20.95 -16.75
CA TYR A 149 5.30 -20.70 -17.94
C TYR A 149 6.20 -20.47 -19.17
N MET A 150 6.86 -21.50 -19.59
CA MET A 150 7.61 -21.55 -20.84
C MET A 150 7.81 -22.99 -21.27
N ASP A 151 8.09 -23.23 -22.54
CA ASP A 151 8.46 -24.59 -23.00
C ASP A 151 9.78 -24.99 -22.33
N VAL A 152 9.67 -25.88 -21.36
CA VAL A 152 10.83 -26.33 -20.57
C VAL A 152 11.91 -27.02 -21.43
N ARG A 153 11.58 -27.45 -22.66
CA ARG A 153 12.54 -28.04 -23.61
C ARG A 153 13.53 -27.02 -24.18
N GLU A 154 13.23 -25.73 -24.09
CA GLU A 154 14.12 -24.65 -24.50
C GLU A 154 15.18 -24.32 -23.44
N LEU A 155 15.01 -24.81 -22.21
CA LEU A 155 16.00 -24.63 -21.17
C LEU A 155 17.22 -25.53 -21.44
N THR A 156 18.39 -24.94 -21.58
CA THR A 156 19.67 -25.64 -21.77
C THR A 156 20.45 -25.82 -20.47
N GLU A 157 20.11 -25.01 -19.44
CA GLU A 157 20.71 -25.03 -18.10
C GLU A 157 19.70 -24.56 -17.05
N PRO A 158 19.86 -24.95 -15.77
CA PRO A 158 19.01 -24.49 -14.71
C PRO A 158 19.25 -23.00 -14.42
N GLN A 159 18.20 -22.30 -14.00
CA GLN A 159 18.31 -20.93 -13.53
C GLN A 159 19.14 -20.90 -12.25
N GLU A 160 20.13 -19.99 -12.19
CA GLU A 160 21.12 -19.91 -11.11
C GLU A 160 20.48 -19.81 -9.72
N VAL A 161 19.45 -18.97 -9.56
CA VAL A 161 18.75 -18.77 -8.29
C VAL A 161 18.02 -20.05 -7.82
N HIS A 162 17.43 -20.81 -8.74
CA HIS A 162 16.75 -22.07 -8.43
C HIS A 162 17.76 -23.15 -8.05
N LEU A 163 18.84 -23.26 -8.83
CA LEU A 163 19.94 -24.19 -8.54
C LEU A 163 20.58 -23.87 -7.17
N ALA A 164 20.78 -22.60 -6.87
CA ALA A 164 21.34 -22.17 -5.60
C ALA A 164 20.43 -22.55 -4.41
N GLN A 165 19.12 -22.52 -4.59
CA GLN A 165 18.15 -22.99 -3.58
C GLN A 165 18.36 -24.48 -3.28
N ALA A 166 18.44 -25.31 -4.31
CA ALA A 166 18.69 -26.74 -4.16
C ALA A 166 20.06 -27.04 -3.56
N LYS A 167 21.11 -26.28 -3.97
CA LYS A 167 22.47 -26.36 -3.38
C LYS A 167 22.47 -26.02 -1.88
N CYS A 168 21.68 -25.04 -1.45
CA CYS A 168 21.55 -24.72 -0.02
C CYS A 168 20.95 -25.90 0.77
N TYR A 169 19.89 -26.54 0.24
CA TYR A 169 19.33 -27.73 0.87
C TYR A 169 20.33 -28.89 0.94
N ALA A 170 21.07 -29.11 -0.13
CA ALA A 170 22.12 -30.12 -0.18
C ALA A 170 23.28 -29.82 0.82
N ALA A 171 23.66 -28.54 0.99
CA ALA A 171 24.65 -28.13 1.98
C ALA A 171 24.14 -28.34 3.40
N ILE A 172 22.88 -27.99 3.70
CA ILE A 172 22.25 -28.23 5.00
C ILE A 172 22.20 -29.72 5.33
N LEU A 173 21.91 -30.57 4.34
CA LEU A 173 21.99 -32.02 4.53
C LEU A 173 23.38 -32.51 4.92
N PHE A 174 24.44 -31.95 4.36
CA PHE A 174 25.81 -32.30 4.78
C PHE A 174 26.15 -31.84 6.22
N LEU A 175 25.45 -30.83 6.73
CA LEU A 175 25.66 -30.25 8.05
C LEU A 175 24.77 -30.90 9.13
N THR A 176 23.70 -31.57 8.72
CA THR A 176 22.79 -32.30 9.60
C THR A 176 23.21 -33.79 9.71
N ASP A 177 22.87 -34.44 10.78
CA ASP A 177 23.30 -35.85 11.02
C ASP A 177 22.53 -36.77 10.08
N PHE A 178 23.21 -37.32 9.08
CA PHE A 178 22.67 -38.19 8.03
C PHE A 178 22.06 -39.51 8.55
N ALA A 179 22.50 -39.98 9.74
CA ALA A 179 22.05 -41.23 10.34
C ALA A 179 20.53 -41.25 10.65
N ALA A 180 19.92 -40.07 10.76
CA ALA A 180 18.47 -39.91 10.91
C ALA A 180 17.64 -40.12 9.64
N TRP A 181 18.31 -40.21 8.47
CA TRP A 181 17.63 -40.17 7.15
C TRP A 181 17.70 -41.51 6.39
N ASP A 182 18.50 -42.49 6.85
CA ASP A 182 18.74 -43.74 6.13
C ASP A 182 18.47 -44.99 6.96
N ASP A 183 17.20 -45.31 7.11
CA ASP A 183 16.75 -46.62 7.71
C ASP A 183 17.02 -47.83 6.77
N SER A 184 17.56 -47.63 5.56
CA SER A 184 17.71 -48.64 4.53
C SER A 184 19.15 -49.08 4.28
N LEU A 185 20.15 -48.44 4.90
CA LEU A 185 21.54 -48.86 4.76
C LEU A 185 21.87 -49.98 5.76
N PRO A 186 22.53 -51.08 5.33
CA PRO A 186 22.95 -52.14 6.26
C PRO A 186 23.93 -51.59 7.28
N ASP A 187 23.75 -52.02 8.52
CA ASP A 187 24.51 -51.67 9.72
C ASP A 187 26.03 -51.88 9.66
N ASP A 188 26.55 -52.50 8.58
CA ASP A 188 27.94 -52.95 8.42
C ASP A 188 28.80 -52.14 7.44
N THR A 189 28.29 -51.01 6.87
CA THR A 189 29.13 -50.16 6.01
C THR A 189 29.70 -49.02 6.81
N GLU A 190 31.04 -48.88 6.82
CA GLU A 190 31.77 -47.81 7.48
C GLU A 190 31.21 -46.43 7.07
N PRO A 191 30.80 -45.58 8.03
CA PRO A 191 30.00 -44.38 7.74
C PRO A 191 30.78 -43.24 7.07
N GLU A 192 32.06 -43.32 6.86
CA GLU A 192 32.91 -42.19 6.47
C GLU A 192 33.07 -41.97 4.97
N HIS A 193 32.98 -43.00 4.13
CA HIS A 193 33.35 -42.93 2.72
C HIS A 193 32.19 -42.59 1.77
N ASN A 194 30.92 -42.65 2.20
CA ASN A 194 29.76 -42.44 1.32
C ASN A 194 29.25 -41.00 1.36
N ARG A 195 29.96 -40.09 2.06
CA ARG A 195 29.52 -38.71 2.35
C ARG A 195 30.33 -37.62 1.63
N GLU A 196 31.05 -37.95 0.61
CA GLU A 196 31.90 -37.01 -0.11
C GLU A 196 31.17 -36.21 -1.20
N ARG A 197 30.03 -36.74 -1.70
CA ARG A 197 29.27 -36.15 -2.80
C ARG A 197 27.78 -36.26 -2.58
N ILE A 198 27.02 -35.26 -3.12
CA ILE A 198 25.56 -35.22 -3.09
C ILE A 198 25.04 -34.79 -4.47
N GLY A 199 23.98 -35.43 -4.93
CA GLY A 199 23.30 -35.07 -6.15
C GLY A 199 22.32 -33.93 -5.94
N VAL A 200 22.15 -33.09 -6.95
CA VAL A 200 21.12 -32.04 -7.01
C VAL A 200 20.38 -32.19 -8.32
N ARG A 201 19.08 -32.42 -8.24
CA ARG A 201 18.17 -32.46 -9.39
C ARG A 201 17.31 -31.20 -9.42
N MET A 202 17.30 -30.53 -10.57
CA MET A 202 16.37 -29.46 -10.87
C MET A 202 15.28 -30.01 -11.80
N THR A 203 14.04 -30.04 -11.33
CA THR A 203 12.89 -30.52 -12.12
C THR A 203 12.04 -29.34 -12.55
N TYR A 204 12.09 -28.97 -13.84
CA TYR A 204 11.27 -27.93 -14.43
C TYR A 204 10.06 -28.53 -15.12
N VAL A 205 8.88 -27.94 -14.86
CA VAL A 205 7.61 -28.37 -15.46
C VAL A 205 6.93 -27.18 -16.13
N ASP A 206 6.50 -27.37 -17.35
CA ASP A 206 5.71 -26.41 -18.10
C ASP A 206 4.31 -26.31 -17.46
N LEU A 207 3.93 -25.13 -16.94
CA LEU A 207 2.63 -24.93 -16.28
C LEU A 207 1.45 -24.89 -17.27
N GLU A 208 1.69 -24.75 -18.57
CA GLU A 208 0.66 -24.83 -19.61
C GLU A 208 0.50 -26.28 -20.12
N HIS A 209 1.57 -27.04 -20.08
CA HIS A 209 1.64 -28.41 -20.53
C HIS A 209 2.34 -29.26 -19.47
N ASP A 210 1.61 -29.63 -18.44
CA ASP A 210 2.16 -30.29 -17.24
C ASP A 210 2.69 -31.73 -17.45
N ASP A 211 2.64 -32.22 -18.69
CA ASP A 211 3.30 -33.41 -19.19
C ASP A 211 4.73 -33.15 -19.72
N ARG A 212 5.10 -31.87 -19.92
CA ARG A 212 6.45 -31.51 -20.35
C ARG A 212 7.31 -31.22 -19.12
N ILE A 213 8.33 -32.04 -18.97
CA ILE A 213 9.26 -31.99 -17.85
C ILE A 213 10.69 -31.95 -18.41
N ASN A 214 11.54 -31.10 -17.87
CA ASN A 214 12.96 -31.09 -18.12
C ASN A 214 13.71 -31.19 -16.78
N MET A 215 14.70 -32.08 -16.72
CA MET A 215 15.48 -32.35 -15.50
C MET A 215 16.97 -32.11 -15.76
N PHE A 216 17.60 -31.46 -14.80
CA PHE A 216 19.04 -31.21 -14.80
C PHE A 216 19.65 -31.84 -13.55
N ASP A 217 20.55 -32.78 -13.72
CA ASP A 217 21.24 -33.42 -12.63
C ASP A 217 22.66 -32.84 -12.51
N SER A 218 23.05 -32.49 -11.31
CA SER A 218 24.38 -32.01 -10.97
C SER A 218 24.88 -32.74 -9.73
N ASP A 219 26.22 -32.80 -9.59
CA ASP A 219 26.86 -33.53 -8.51
C ASP A 219 27.91 -32.66 -7.83
N TYR A 220 27.86 -32.51 -6.54
CA TYR A 220 28.71 -31.61 -5.76
C TYR A 220 29.51 -32.34 -4.69
N GLY A 221 30.81 -32.03 -4.62
CA GLY A 221 31.65 -32.44 -3.53
C GLY A 221 31.31 -31.71 -2.23
N ARG A 222 31.47 -32.41 -1.09
CA ARG A 222 31.17 -31.84 0.25
C ARG A 222 31.93 -30.53 0.51
N GLU A 223 33.24 -30.54 0.33
CA GLU A 223 34.08 -29.35 0.60
C GLU A 223 33.70 -28.17 -0.29
N GLU A 224 33.51 -28.43 -1.57
CA GLU A 224 33.12 -27.39 -2.56
C GLU A 224 31.76 -26.76 -2.19
N LEU A 225 30.77 -27.61 -1.92
CA LEU A 225 29.39 -27.15 -1.61
C LEU A 225 29.29 -26.39 -0.28
N LEU A 226 30.02 -26.88 0.75
CA LEU A 226 30.05 -26.19 2.03
C LEU A 226 30.82 -24.86 1.96
N ALA A 227 31.91 -24.78 1.22
CA ALA A 227 32.62 -23.53 1.01
C ALA A 227 31.76 -22.52 0.23
N TRP A 228 31.03 -22.97 -0.79
CA TRP A 228 30.07 -22.13 -1.50
C TRP A 228 28.96 -21.65 -0.56
N PHE A 229 28.33 -22.53 0.20
CA PHE A 229 27.27 -22.19 1.14
C PHE A 229 27.74 -21.19 2.21
N ASP A 230 28.94 -21.42 2.78
CA ASP A 230 29.53 -20.50 3.75
C ASP A 230 29.78 -19.12 3.14
N SER A 231 30.19 -19.05 1.89
CA SER A 231 30.38 -17.77 1.17
C SER A 231 29.07 -16.97 1.05
N ILE A 232 27.95 -17.64 0.77
CA ILE A 232 26.61 -17.01 0.72
C ILE A 232 26.19 -16.52 2.12
N VAL A 233 26.37 -17.38 3.11
CA VAL A 233 26.05 -17.07 4.51
C VAL A 233 26.91 -15.92 5.03
N GLU A 234 28.19 -15.88 4.73
CA GLU A 234 29.08 -14.80 5.18
C GLU A 234 28.69 -13.45 4.56
N ARG A 235 28.35 -13.43 3.26
CA ARG A 235 27.81 -12.21 2.61
C ARG A 235 26.55 -11.72 3.30
N TYR A 236 25.62 -12.61 3.68
CA TYR A 236 24.42 -12.24 4.43
C TYR A 236 24.73 -11.82 5.88
N SER A 237 25.73 -12.45 6.50
CA SER A 237 26.15 -12.15 7.87
C SER A 237 26.64 -10.69 8.04
N LEU A 238 27.20 -10.09 6.99
CA LEU A 238 27.57 -8.66 7.01
C LEU A 238 26.33 -7.78 7.24
N TRP A 239 25.23 -8.06 6.58
CA TRP A 239 23.95 -7.36 6.76
C TRP A 239 23.35 -7.58 8.15
N CYS A 240 23.42 -8.81 8.63
CA CYS A 240 22.96 -9.15 9.99
C CYS A 240 23.75 -8.37 11.04
N ARG A 241 25.07 -8.35 10.96
CA ARG A 241 25.93 -7.60 11.89
C ARG A 241 25.59 -6.12 11.89
N HIS A 242 25.51 -5.52 10.71
CA HIS A 242 25.12 -4.11 10.55
C HIS A 242 23.75 -3.84 11.20
N HIS A 243 22.75 -4.69 10.93
CA HIS A 243 21.40 -4.54 11.49
C HIS A 243 21.38 -4.64 13.02
N ILE A 244 22.06 -5.64 13.61
CA ILE A 244 22.14 -5.84 15.05
C ILE A 244 22.86 -4.68 15.72
N GLU A 245 23.98 -4.22 15.15
CA GLU A 245 24.74 -3.10 15.68
C GLU A 245 23.91 -1.82 15.64
N HIS A 246 23.21 -1.57 14.53
CA HIS A 246 22.27 -0.46 14.42
C HIS A 246 21.17 -0.56 15.49
N LYS A 247 20.51 -1.71 15.61
CA LYS A 247 19.44 -1.96 16.60
C LYS A 247 19.92 -1.68 18.02
N ARG A 248 21.12 -2.15 18.39
CA ARG A 248 21.72 -1.87 19.71
C ARG A 248 21.95 -0.37 19.94
N LYS A 249 22.52 0.34 18.95
CA LYS A 249 22.72 1.79 18.99
C LYS A 249 21.41 2.56 19.08
N ARG A 250 20.43 2.15 18.27
CA ARG A 250 19.08 2.70 18.24
C ARG A 250 18.41 2.57 19.60
N ASP A 251 18.33 1.36 20.15
CA ASP A 251 17.65 1.08 21.43
C ASP A 251 18.34 1.82 22.60
N ALA A 252 19.65 1.87 22.59
CA ALA A 252 20.43 2.65 23.56
C ALA A 252 20.11 4.16 23.47
N SER A 253 19.93 4.70 22.28
CA SER A 253 19.60 6.12 22.04
C SER A 253 18.20 6.49 22.53
N MET A 254 17.28 5.52 22.56
CA MET A 254 15.89 5.73 22.98
C MET A 254 15.70 5.74 24.49
N GLY A 255 16.65 5.16 25.26
CA GLY A 255 16.61 5.13 26.72
C GLY A 255 16.51 6.54 27.34
N PRO A 256 17.45 7.43 27.07
CA PRO A 256 17.49 8.80 27.62
C PRO A 256 16.51 9.75 26.92
N LEU A 257 15.90 9.36 25.80
CA LEU A 257 15.05 10.23 25.00
C LEU A 257 13.82 10.69 25.79
N THR A 258 13.67 11.99 25.96
CA THR A 258 12.50 12.63 26.58
C THR A 258 11.64 13.32 25.53
N PHE A 259 10.40 13.65 25.89
CA PHE A 259 9.57 14.45 25.01
C PHE A 259 10.25 15.81 24.78
N PRO A 260 10.42 16.24 23.51
CA PRO A 260 11.36 17.35 23.17
C PRO A 260 10.89 18.74 23.59
N PHE A 261 9.63 18.89 24.01
CA PHE A 261 9.04 20.15 24.43
C PHE A 261 8.34 20.03 25.78
N GLU A 262 7.98 21.16 26.39
CA GLU A 262 7.04 21.13 27.50
C GLU A 262 5.66 20.62 27.04
N TYR A 263 5.06 19.73 27.82
CA TYR A 263 3.76 19.19 27.47
C TYR A 263 2.68 20.25 27.53
N ARG A 264 1.95 20.41 26.42
CA ARG A 264 0.71 21.19 26.42
C ARG A 264 -0.39 20.49 27.20
N THR A 265 -1.42 21.24 27.60
CA THR A 265 -2.58 20.70 28.33
C THR A 265 -3.19 19.50 27.57
N GLY A 266 -3.33 18.37 28.24
CA GLY A 266 -3.89 17.15 27.65
C GLY A 266 -2.91 16.31 26.81
N GLN A 267 -1.76 16.85 26.36
CA GLN A 267 -0.82 16.16 25.49
C GLN A 267 -0.20 14.92 26.13
N LYS A 268 0.13 14.99 27.44
CA LYS A 268 0.64 13.85 28.19
C LYS A 268 -0.31 12.65 28.20
N ASN A 269 -1.62 12.93 28.24
CA ASN A 269 -2.64 11.88 28.19
C ASN A 269 -2.69 11.24 26.80
N LEU A 270 -2.50 12.02 25.73
CA LEU A 270 -2.42 11.49 24.36
C LEU A 270 -1.24 10.53 24.22
N VAL A 271 -0.04 10.98 24.59
CA VAL A 271 1.19 10.16 24.57
C VAL A 271 0.98 8.86 25.34
N SER A 272 0.37 8.93 26.54
CA SER A 272 0.09 7.74 27.35
C SER A 272 -0.94 6.81 26.71
N SER A 273 -1.95 7.35 26.05
CA SER A 273 -2.99 6.55 25.38
C SER A 273 -2.42 5.81 24.18
N VAL A 274 -1.63 6.48 23.34
CA VAL A 274 -0.95 5.86 22.19
C VAL A 274 -0.03 4.74 22.67
N TYR A 275 0.79 5.02 23.67
CA TYR A 275 1.71 4.00 24.22
C TYR A 275 0.98 2.78 24.75
N ARG A 276 -0.11 2.96 25.52
CA ARG A 276 -0.94 1.84 26.02
C ARG A 276 -1.60 1.04 24.91
N THR A 277 -2.05 1.72 23.84
CA THR A 277 -2.63 1.07 22.66
C THR A 277 -1.63 0.14 22.00
N ILE A 278 -0.38 0.59 21.81
CA ILE A 278 0.69 -0.22 21.24
C ILE A 278 1.00 -1.44 22.11
N LEU A 279 1.12 -1.24 23.43
CA LEU A 279 1.33 -2.34 24.38
C LEU A 279 0.19 -3.37 24.33
N GLY A 280 -1.05 -2.89 24.28
CA GLY A 280 -2.26 -3.71 24.25
C GLY A 280 -2.56 -4.38 22.91
N LYS A 281 -1.77 -4.14 21.86
CA LYS A 281 -2.02 -4.62 20.49
C LYS A 281 -3.42 -4.24 19.98
N GLN A 282 -3.78 -2.98 20.16
CA GLN A 282 -5.13 -2.48 19.92
C GLN A 282 -5.16 -1.37 18.88
N GLU A 283 -6.35 -0.85 18.63
CA GLU A 283 -6.62 0.26 17.73
C GLU A 283 -7.11 1.47 18.51
N LEU A 284 -6.62 2.65 18.12
CA LEU A 284 -6.96 3.92 18.77
C LEU A 284 -7.45 4.93 17.73
N PHE A 285 -8.59 5.53 18.01
CA PHE A 285 -9.10 6.67 17.29
C PHE A 285 -8.83 7.94 18.10
N LEU A 286 -7.95 8.78 17.59
CA LEU A 286 -7.48 9.98 18.26
C LEU A 286 -8.01 11.23 17.57
N MET A 287 -8.95 11.88 18.18
CA MET A 287 -9.38 13.19 17.74
C MET A 287 -8.59 14.26 18.48
N ALA A 288 -7.75 14.99 17.75
CA ALA A 288 -6.88 16.02 18.31
C ALA A 288 -6.98 17.31 17.49
N PRO A 289 -7.51 18.40 18.06
CA PRO A 289 -7.56 19.71 17.40
C PRO A 289 -6.19 20.17 16.90
N THR A 290 -6.18 21.11 15.98
CA THR A 290 -4.95 21.76 15.53
C THR A 290 -4.21 22.39 16.73
N GLY A 291 -2.89 22.48 16.68
CA GLY A 291 -2.07 23.10 17.71
C GLY A 291 -1.75 22.22 18.94
N VAL A 292 -2.40 21.06 19.12
CA VAL A 292 -2.08 20.13 20.23
C VAL A 292 -0.72 19.43 20.06
N GLY A 293 -0.12 19.50 18.87
CA GLY A 293 1.10 18.73 18.57
C GLY A 293 0.82 17.24 18.36
N LYS A 294 -0.23 16.93 17.58
CA LYS A 294 -0.67 15.56 17.25
C LYS A 294 0.46 14.63 16.86
N THR A 295 1.21 15.03 15.81
CA THR A 295 2.23 14.22 15.18
C THR A 295 3.29 13.74 16.16
N LEU A 296 3.84 14.64 16.94
CA LEU A 296 4.85 14.30 17.94
C LEU A 296 4.27 13.48 19.10
N SER A 297 2.97 13.70 19.43
CA SER A 297 2.27 12.95 20.48
C SER A 297 1.99 11.49 20.08
N VAL A 298 2.04 11.14 18.80
CA VAL A 298 1.91 9.76 18.32
C VAL A 298 3.28 9.16 17.95
N VAL A 299 4.19 9.93 17.37
CA VAL A 299 5.53 9.47 16.99
C VAL A 299 6.40 9.14 18.21
N TYR A 300 6.49 10.03 19.18
CA TYR A 300 7.33 9.83 20.37
C TYR A 300 7.01 8.56 21.15
N PRO A 301 5.74 8.26 21.53
CA PRO A 301 5.43 7.01 22.23
C PRO A 301 5.65 5.76 21.37
N SER A 302 5.51 5.87 20.04
CA SER A 302 5.79 4.78 19.11
C SER A 302 7.29 4.46 19.06
N VAL A 303 8.14 5.49 18.96
CA VAL A 303 9.60 5.36 19.06
C VAL A 303 9.99 4.71 20.40
N ARG A 304 9.38 5.14 21.51
CA ARG A 304 9.63 4.53 22.83
C ARG A 304 9.22 3.06 22.89
N ALA A 305 8.12 2.69 22.22
CA ALA A 305 7.66 1.31 22.17
C ALA A 305 8.62 0.41 21.34
N VAL A 306 9.15 0.92 20.24
CA VAL A 306 10.18 0.23 19.44
C VAL A 306 11.44 0.01 20.27
N GLY A 307 11.98 1.03 20.93
CA GLY A 307 13.20 0.94 21.74
C GLY A 307 13.07 0.04 22.98
N GLN A 308 11.85 -0.32 23.35
CA GLN A 308 11.59 -1.27 24.45
C GLN A 308 11.24 -2.68 23.93
N GLY A 309 11.37 -2.91 22.64
CA GLY A 309 11.12 -4.21 22.03
C GLY A 309 9.64 -4.61 21.94
N TYR A 310 8.72 -3.64 22.04
CA TYR A 310 7.29 -3.92 21.89
C TYR A 310 6.84 -3.86 20.42
N ALA A 311 7.61 -3.28 19.55
CA ALA A 311 7.35 -3.24 18.12
C ALA A 311 8.67 -3.21 17.34
N ASP A 312 8.63 -3.63 16.08
CA ASP A 312 9.79 -3.70 15.21
C ASP A 312 9.97 -2.43 14.40
N MET A 313 8.87 -1.88 13.88
CA MET A 313 8.90 -0.81 12.89
C MET A 313 7.66 0.08 12.99
N ILE A 314 7.81 1.34 12.55
CA ILE A 314 6.72 2.32 12.46
C ILE A 314 6.40 2.60 11.00
N PHE A 315 5.12 2.49 10.61
CA PHE A 315 4.59 2.98 9.35
C PHE A 315 3.78 4.24 9.62
N TYR A 316 4.31 5.39 9.17
CA TYR A 316 3.59 6.66 9.22
C TYR A 316 2.91 6.90 7.88
N LEU A 317 1.60 6.86 7.88
CA LEU A 317 0.75 6.79 6.69
C LEU A 317 -0.07 8.06 6.53
N THR A 318 -0.07 8.64 5.33
CA THR A 318 -0.85 9.85 5.03
C THR A 318 -1.23 9.93 3.56
N ALA A 319 -2.28 10.68 3.24
CA ALA A 319 -2.73 10.88 1.85
C ALA A 319 -1.99 12.00 1.11
N LYS A 320 -1.17 12.82 1.79
CA LYS A 320 -0.63 14.07 1.23
C LYS A 320 0.84 14.29 1.56
N ASN A 321 1.60 14.79 0.56
CA ASN A 321 3.03 15.09 0.73
C ASN A 321 3.31 16.10 1.84
N GLN A 322 2.45 17.12 2.03
CA GLN A 322 2.65 18.13 3.08
C GLN A 322 2.55 17.55 4.48
N THR A 323 1.61 16.63 4.72
CA THR A 323 1.50 15.92 6.00
C THR A 323 2.63 14.92 6.20
N LEU A 324 3.16 14.38 5.10
CA LEU A 324 4.36 13.54 5.12
C LEU A 324 5.58 14.33 5.62
N THR A 325 5.74 15.58 5.17
CA THR A 325 6.81 16.48 5.65
C THR A 325 6.69 16.76 7.14
N VAL A 326 5.47 16.97 7.66
CA VAL A 326 5.23 17.17 9.11
C VAL A 326 5.58 15.92 9.91
N GLY A 327 5.24 14.73 9.38
CA GLY A 327 5.65 13.45 9.97
C GLY A 327 7.17 13.31 10.02
N ALA A 328 7.85 13.58 8.90
CA ALA A 328 9.31 13.53 8.79
C ALA A 328 10.00 14.49 9.77
N GLU A 329 9.47 15.71 9.91
CA GLU A 329 9.99 16.69 10.85
C GLU A 329 9.89 16.22 12.30
N ALA A 330 8.84 15.48 12.68
CA ALA A 330 8.74 14.91 14.01
C ALA A 330 9.88 13.90 14.30
N PHE A 331 10.27 13.08 13.34
CA PHE A 331 11.44 12.20 13.49
C PHE A 331 12.74 12.99 13.53
N ARG A 332 12.90 14.05 12.72
CA ARG A 332 14.10 14.92 12.77
C ARG A 332 14.26 15.61 14.12
N ILE A 333 13.19 16.16 14.69
CA ILE A 333 13.20 16.77 16.02
C ILE A 333 13.71 15.78 17.08
N LEU A 334 13.31 14.50 16.97
CA LEU A 334 13.81 13.45 17.87
C LEU A 334 15.26 13.08 17.58
N ALA A 335 15.68 13.06 16.30
CA ALA A 335 17.06 12.82 15.90
C ALA A 335 18.02 13.93 16.41
N ASP A 336 17.60 15.19 16.37
CA ASP A 336 18.34 16.33 16.95
C ASP A 336 18.50 16.23 18.48
N ARG A 337 17.68 15.41 19.13
CA ARG A 337 17.76 15.07 20.55
C ARG A 337 18.50 13.75 20.84
N GLY A 338 19.14 13.19 19.83
CA GLY A 338 20.02 12.04 19.93
C GLY A 338 19.38 10.69 19.58
N LEU A 339 18.18 10.68 18.99
CA LEU A 339 17.58 9.45 18.45
C LEU A 339 18.38 8.96 17.23
N LEU A 340 18.84 7.71 17.30
CA LEU A 340 19.50 7.02 16.18
C LEU A 340 18.50 6.02 15.57
N MET A 341 17.70 6.47 14.63
CA MET A 341 16.66 5.69 13.99
C MET A 341 16.70 5.84 12.47
N LYS A 342 16.80 4.74 11.76
CA LYS A 342 16.77 4.78 10.29
C LYS A 342 15.35 5.04 9.81
N THR A 343 15.18 6.18 9.13
CA THR A 343 13.87 6.68 8.70
C THR A 343 13.87 6.97 7.21
N ILE A 344 12.92 6.39 6.47
CA ILE A 344 12.75 6.65 5.04
C ILE A 344 11.42 7.32 4.73
N VAL A 345 11.46 8.28 3.80
CA VAL A 345 10.28 8.89 3.19
C VAL A 345 10.15 8.34 1.77
N LEU A 346 9.22 7.42 1.56
CA LEU A 346 9.00 6.83 0.25
C LEU A 346 8.33 7.82 -0.70
N THR A 347 8.90 7.94 -1.87
CA THR A 347 8.40 8.79 -2.95
C THR A 347 7.86 7.92 -4.07
N SER A 348 6.72 8.30 -4.66
CA SER A 348 6.14 7.53 -5.77
C SER A 348 7.07 7.50 -6.98
N LYS A 349 6.92 6.46 -7.80
CA LYS A 349 7.75 6.20 -8.97
C LYS A 349 7.78 7.40 -9.92
N GLU A 350 6.63 8.01 -10.20
CA GLU A 350 6.50 9.15 -11.12
C GLU A 350 7.28 10.39 -10.63
N LYS A 351 7.43 10.54 -9.30
CA LYS A 351 8.12 11.69 -8.70
C LYS A 351 9.61 11.50 -8.50
N ILE A 352 10.07 10.25 -8.36
CA ILE A 352 11.49 9.97 -8.11
C ILE A 352 12.22 9.51 -9.36
N CYS A 353 11.50 9.02 -10.38
CA CYS A 353 12.12 8.57 -11.63
C CYS A 353 12.86 9.73 -12.33
N PRO A 354 14.14 9.56 -12.68
CA PRO A 354 14.91 10.59 -13.37
C PRO A 354 14.63 10.62 -14.89
N MET A 355 13.85 9.66 -15.40
CA MET A 355 13.50 9.59 -16.82
C MET A 355 12.27 10.45 -17.10
N ASN A 356 12.24 11.14 -18.25
CA ASN A 356 11.07 11.93 -18.67
C ASN A 356 9.85 11.06 -18.93
N GLU A 357 10.07 9.90 -19.54
CA GLU A 357 9.06 8.88 -19.79
C GLU A 357 9.54 7.58 -19.14
N PRO A 358 8.87 7.11 -18.07
CA PRO A 358 9.29 5.91 -17.36
C PRO A 358 9.04 4.64 -18.19
N SER A 359 10.08 4.09 -18.80
CA SER A 359 10.06 2.77 -19.43
C SER A 359 11.03 1.86 -18.65
N CYS A 360 10.44 0.92 -17.87
CA CYS A 360 11.22 0.15 -16.89
C CYS A 360 11.72 -1.18 -17.49
N ASN A 361 12.58 -1.07 -18.47
CA ASN A 361 13.27 -2.19 -19.12
C ASN A 361 14.74 -1.83 -19.40
N PRO A 362 15.61 -2.81 -19.64
CA PRO A 362 17.05 -2.55 -19.81
C PRO A 362 17.42 -1.85 -21.12
N ASP A 363 16.54 -1.85 -22.10
CA ASP A 363 16.79 -1.23 -23.40
C ASP A 363 16.64 0.29 -23.33
N ASP A 364 15.60 0.75 -22.64
CA ASP A 364 15.20 2.16 -22.56
C ASP A 364 15.73 2.87 -21.32
N CYS A 365 15.98 2.14 -20.22
CA CYS A 365 16.34 2.74 -18.94
C CYS A 365 17.72 2.30 -18.45
N PRO A 366 18.71 3.22 -18.38
CA PRO A 366 20.05 2.91 -17.90
C PRO A 366 20.08 2.49 -16.43
N TYR A 367 19.12 2.95 -15.62
CA TYR A 367 18.99 2.60 -14.21
C TYR A 367 18.32 1.23 -13.99
N ALA A 368 17.62 0.71 -15.01
CA ALA A 368 17.04 -0.63 -14.99
C ALA A 368 18.09 -1.68 -15.36
N ARG A 369 18.99 -1.34 -16.28
CA ARG A 369 20.06 -2.24 -16.78
C ARG A 369 21.07 -2.55 -15.68
N GLY A 370 21.23 -3.84 -15.36
CA GLY A 370 22.13 -4.35 -14.32
C GLY A 370 21.81 -3.80 -12.93
N HIS A 371 20.55 -3.48 -12.66
CA HIS A 371 20.11 -2.94 -11.37
C HIS A 371 20.43 -3.90 -10.23
N PHE A 372 20.06 -5.17 -10.41
CA PHE A 372 20.20 -6.17 -9.35
C PHE A 372 21.66 -6.54 -9.08
N ASP A 373 22.57 -6.30 -10.03
CA ASP A 373 24.01 -6.52 -9.86
C ASP A 373 24.65 -5.53 -8.88
N ARG A 374 24.06 -4.33 -8.72
CA ARG A 374 24.65 -3.20 -7.97
C ARG A 374 23.85 -2.75 -6.77
N VAL A 375 22.54 -3.05 -6.72
CA VAL A 375 21.67 -2.44 -5.73
C VAL A 375 21.97 -2.86 -4.30
N ASN A 376 22.44 -4.09 -4.05
CA ASN A 376 22.82 -4.52 -2.71
C ASN A 376 23.97 -3.67 -2.16
N ASP A 377 25.02 -3.45 -2.96
CA ASP A 377 26.15 -2.64 -2.53
C ASP A 377 25.75 -1.17 -2.36
N ALA A 378 24.92 -0.64 -3.27
CA ALA A 378 24.39 0.72 -3.17
C ALA A 378 23.56 0.94 -1.89
N VAL A 379 22.72 -0.01 -1.53
CA VAL A 379 21.90 0.06 -0.30
C VAL A 379 22.78 -0.07 0.94
N PHE A 380 23.72 -1.02 0.97
CA PHE A 380 24.61 -1.22 2.10
C PHE A 380 25.45 0.02 2.37
N ASP A 381 26.09 0.58 1.33
CA ASP A 381 26.87 1.81 1.40
C ASP A 381 26.06 3.00 1.93
N LEU A 382 24.80 3.12 1.51
CA LEU A 382 23.90 4.17 1.98
C LEU A 382 23.53 4.00 3.46
N LEU A 383 23.23 2.77 3.88
CA LEU A 383 22.86 2.46 5.27
C LEU A 383 24.01 2.70 6.27
N GLU A 384 25.27 2.58 5.83
CA GLU A 384 26.45 2.91 6.65
C GLU A 384 26.64 4.43 6.82
N LYS A 385 26.23 5.24 5.83
CA LYS A 385 26.52 6.67 5.77
C LYS A 385 25.42 7.54 6.35
N LYS A 386 24.15 7.05 6.37
CA LYS A 386 22.96 7.86 6.68
C LYS A 386 21.97 7.11 7.55
N ASP A 387 21.17 7.90 8.30
CA ASP A 387 20.02 7.40 9.07
C ASP A 387 18.68 8.01 8.62
N TYR A 388 18.72 9.01 7.73
CA TYR A 388 17.53 9.63 7.17
C TYR A 388 17.60 9.63 5.63
N PHE A 389 16.55 9.09 5.00
CA PHE A 389 16.49 8.80 3.58
C PHE A 389 15.27 9.48 2.97
N ASP A 390 15.46 10.70 2.49
CA ASP A 390 14.45 11.40 1.67
C ASP A 390 14.71 11.19 0.18
N ARG A 391 13.85 11.81 -0.64
CA ARG A 391 13.92 11.74 -2.10
C ARG A 391 15.31 12.10 -2.64
N ASP A 392 15.90 13.16 -2.13
CA ASP A 392 17.15 13.68 -2.68
C ASP A 392 18.37 12.82 -2.30
N VAL A 393 18.36 12.27 -1.09
CA VAL A 393 19.35 11.28 -0.63
C VAL A 393 19.27 10.00 -1.49
N ILE A 394 18.07 9.46 -1.67
CA ILE A 394 17.86 8.25 -2.50
C ILE A 394 18.27 8.52 -3.96
N LEU A 395 17.86 9.64 -4.53
CA LEU A 395 18.17 9.98 -5.91
C LEU A 395 19.67 10.20 -6.15
N THR A 396 20.36 10.80 -5.18
CA THR A 396 21.82 11.01 -5.24
C THR A 396 22.55 9.68 -5.26
N GLN A 397 22.24 8.79 -4.31
CA GLN A 397 22.85 7.45 -4.22
C GLN A 397 22.55 6.62 -5.46
N ALA A 398 21.29 6.65 -5.93
CA ALA A 398 20.90 5.90 -7.12
C ALA A 398 21.63 6.33 -8.39
N LYS A 399 21.92 7.64 -8.53
CA LYS A 399 22.72 8.16 -9.64
C LYS A 399 24.19 7.74 -9.53
N GLU A 400 24.77 7.76 -8.33
CA GLU A 400 26.15 7.36 -8.09
C GLU A 400 26.36 5.89 -8.47
N TRP A 401 25.43 5.02 -8.09
CA TRP A 401 25.51 3.57 -8.34
C TRP A 401 24.82 3.12 -9.64
N ASN A 402 24.21 4.03 -10.38
CA ASN A 402 23.45 3.75 -11.60
C ASN A 402 22.40 2.64 -11.39
N VAL A 403 21.54 2.80 -10.38
CA VAL A 403 20.45 1.90 -10.03
C VAL A 403 19.11 2.65 -10.03
N CYS A 404 18.00 1.94 -10.17
CA CYS A 404 16.67 2.55 -10.11
C CYS A 404 16.39 3.14 -8.72
N PRO A 405 16.15 4.46 -8.58
CA PRO A 405 15.93 5.08 -7.28
C PRO A 405 14.64 4.60 -6.59
N PHE A 406 13.61 4.25 -7.35
CA PHE A 406 12.37 3.74 -6.79
C PHE A 406 12.56 2.37 -6.14
N GLU A 407 13.11 1.40 -6.89
CA GLU A 407 13.36 0.05 -6.37
C GLU A 407 14.40 0.06 -5.25
N MET A 408 15.48 0.86 -5.38
CA MET A 408 16.45 1.03 -4.31
C MET A 408 15.81 1.59 -3.04
N GLY A 409 14.91 2.58 -3.16
CA GLY A 409 14.16 3.11 -2.01
C GLY A 409 13.32 2.04 -1.31
N LEU A 410 12.69 1.14 -2.06
CA LEU A 410 11.96 0.00 -1.51
C LEU A 410 12.89 -0.99 -0.80
N ASP A 411 14.10 -1.20 -1.31
CA ASP A 411 15.12 -2.04 -0.67
C ASP A 411 15.62 -1.41 0.64
N VAL A 412 15.94 -0.11 0.64
CA VAL A 412 16.33 0.65 1.85
C VAL A 412 15.25 0.56 2.92
N ALA A 413 13.96 0.65 2.54
CA ALA A 413 12.84 0.56 3.49
C ALA A 413 12.86 -0.74 4.31
N SER A 414 13.37 -1.84 3.75
CA SER A 414 13.47 -3.13 4.43
C SER A 414 14.47 -3.13 5.61
N TRP A 415 15.34 -2.13 5.67
CA TRP A 415 16.37 -1.96 6.71
C TRP A 415 16.12 -0.74 7.60
N CYS A 416 14.97 -0.07 7.42
CA CYS A 416 14.60 1.08 8.22
C CYS A 416 13.75 0.69 9.43
N ASP A 417 13.74 1.55 10.43
CA ASP A 417 12.91 1.43 11.63
C ASP A 417 11.59 2.20 11.50
N ALA A 418 11.56 3.18 10.60
CA ALA A 418 10.36 3.95 10.27
C ALA A 418 10.25 4.18 8.77
N VAL A 419 9.05 3.92 8.24
CA VAL A 419 8.67 4.15 6.84
C VAL A 419 7.53 5.14 6.80
N LEU A 420 7.78 6.29 6.18
CA LEU A 420 6.77 7.32 5.95
C LEU A 420 6.31 7.23 4.50
N CYS A 421 5.03 7.02 4.26
CA CYS A 421 4.51 6.80 2.92
C CYS A 421 3.02 7.12 2.77
N ASP A 422 2.51 7.04 1.52
CA ASP A 422 1.08 7.12 1.25
C ASP A 422 0.33 5.89 1.79
N TYR A 423 -0.97 6.04 2.08
CA TYR A 423 -1.85 4.95 2.54
C TYR A 423 -1.80 3.72 1.63
N ASN A 424 -1.63 3.93 0.31
CA ASN A 424 -1.60 2.86 -0.68
C ASN A 424 -0.51 1.84 -0.37
N TYR A 425 0.64 2.28 0.13
CA TYR A 425 1.75 1.38 0.45
C TYR A 425 1.46 0.40 1.61
N ALA A 426 0.42 0.66 2.41
CA ALA A 426 0.00 -0.25 3.48
C ALA A 426 -1.35 -0.93 3.19
N PHE A 427 -2.31 -0.24 2.59
CA PHE A 427 -3.71 -0.68 2.55
C PHE A 427 -4.22 -1.08 1.17
N ASP A 428 -3.59 -0.61 0.07
CA ASP A 428 -4.04 -0.94 -1.27
C ASP A 428 -3.66 -2.39 -1.64
N PRO A 429 -4.61 -3.25 -2.03
CA PRO A 429 -4.33 -4.63 -2.38
C PRO A 429 -3.33 -4.78 -3.54
N LYS A 430 -3.19 -3.76 -4.39
CA LYS A 430 -2.35 -3.76 -5.59
C LYS A 430 -0.97 -3.14 -5.35
N ALA A 431 -0.92 -2.06 -4.54
CA ALA A 431 0.26 -1.22 -4.35
C ALA A 431 0.96 -1.40 -3.00
N HIS A 432 0.39 -2.20 -2.07
CA HIS A 432 1.01 -2.39 -0.76
C HIS A 432 2.41 -2.99 -0.85
N LEU A 433 3.25 -2.64 0.10
CA LEU A 433 4.62 -3.14 0.22
C LEU A 433 4.63 -4.65 0.50
N ARG A 434 4.67 -5.46 -0.54
CA ARG A 434 4.66 -6.95 -0.45
C ARG A 434 5.80 -7.49 0.41
N ARG A 435 6.88 -6.73 0.59
CA ARG A 435 8.02 -7.06 1.47
C ARG A 435 7.58 -7.18 2.93
N PHE A 436 6.61 -6.36 3.36
CA PHE A 436 6.06 -6.30 4.72
C PHE A 436 4.67 -6.93 4.83
N PHE A 437 3.84 -6.68 3.82
CA PHE A 437 2.42 -7.00 3.82
C PHE A 437 2.03 -8.03 2.75
N GLY A 438 2.97 -8.80 2.22
CA GLY A 438 2.68 -9.90 1.29
C GLY A 438 1.89 -11.02 1.97
N GLU A 439 1.42 -11.98 1.18
CA GLU A 439 0.66 -13.11 1.68
C GLU A 439 1.43 -13.87 2.78
N GLY A 440 0.75 -14.15 3.88
CA GLY A 440 1.35 -14.81 5.05
C GLY A 440 2.34 -13.97 5.86
N LYS A 441 2.72 -12.75 5.43
CA LYS A 441 3.66 -11.89 6.16
C LYS A 441 2.93 -11.06 7.21
N LYS A 442 3.48 -11.03 8.42
CA LYS A 442 3.06 -10.22 9.56
C LYS A 442 4.31 -9.78 10.32
N GLY A 443 4.19 -8.65 11.02
CA GLY A 443 5.25 -8.16 11.90
C GLY A 443 4.68 -7.34 13.05
N ASP A 444 5.47 -7.05 14.04
CA ASP A 444 5.06 -6.17 15.14
C ASP A 444 5.15 -4.70 14.69
N TYR A 445 4.38 -4.32 13.64
CA TYR A 445 4.36 -2.99 13.04
C TYR A 445 3.35 -2.07 13.73
N ILE A 446 3.72 -0.81 13.90
CA ILE A 446 2.82 0.26 14.37
C ILE A 446 2.36 1.06 13.16
N PHE A 447 1.05 1.11 12.90
CA PHE A 447 0.46 1.99 11.91
C PHE A 447 0.04 3.31 12.54
N LEU A 448 0.63 4.41 12.10
CA LEU A 448 0.27 5.78 12.46
C LEU A 448 -0.42 6.43 11.25
N VAL A 449 -1.74 6.49 11.27
CA VAL A 449 -2.58 6.95 10.15
C VAL A 449 -2.96 8.40 10.38
N ASP A 450 -2.22 9.32 9.75
CA ASP A 450 -2.45 10.77 9.86
C ASP A 450 -3.54 11.22 8.90
N GLU A 451 -4.25 12.28 9.29
CA GLU A 451 -5.43 12.81 8.60
C GLU A 451 -6.38 11.67 8.17
N ALA A 452 -6.63 10.75 9.11
CA ALA A 452 -7.33 9.50 8.87
C ALA A 452 -8.74 9.67 8.27
N HIS A 453 -9.35 10.86 8.39
CA HIS A 453 -10.62 11.16 7.73
C HIS A 453 -10.55 10.98 6.20
N ASN A 454 -9.38 11.17 5.58
CA ASN A 454 -9.18 10.96 4.14
C ASN A 454 -9.15 9.48 3.75
N LEU A 455 -8.88 8.58 4.71
CA LEU A 455 -8.80 7.15 4.43
C LEU A 455 -10.16 6.56 4.03
N VAL A 456 -11.30 7.17 4.41
CA VAL A 456 -12.66 6.68 4.05
C VAL A 456 -12.82 6.55 2.54
N ASP A 457 -12.64 7.67 1.84
CA ASP A 457 -12.85 7.72 0.40
C ASP A 457 -11.72 6.98 -0.33
N ARG A 458 -10.47 7.13 0.15
CA ARG A 458 -9.32 6.38 -0.41
C ARG A 458 -9.51 4.87 -0.31
N ALA A 459 -9.97 4.35 0.83
CA ALA A 459 -10.21 2.93 1.00
C ALA A 459 -11.33 2.43 0.08
N ARG A 460 -12.42 3.18 -0.04
CA ARG A 460 -13.47 2.86 -1.01
C ARG A 460 -12.94 2.78 -2.44
N GLU A 461 -12.07 3.71 -2.83
CA GLU A 461 -11.40 3.69 -4.15
C GLU A 461 -10.48 2.49 -4.30
N MET A 462 -9.61 2.21 -3.32
CA MET A 462 -8.64 1.09 -3.35
C MET A 462 -9.30 -0.27 -3.53
N TYR A 463 -10.47 -0.44 -2.90
CA TYR A 463 -11.19 -1.72 -2.90
C TYR A 463 -12.34 -1.79 -3.91
N SER A 464 -12.54 -0.76 -4.70
CA SER A 464 -13.50 -0.75 -5.81
C SER A 464 -12.81 -0.99 -7.14
N ALA A 465 -13.57 -1.56 -8.08
CA ALA A 465 -13.10 -1.72 -9.46
C ALA A 465 -14.27 -1.46 -10.43
N GLY A 466 -13.94 -1.18 -11.66
CA GLY A 466 -14.92 -1.00 -12.72
C GLY A 466 -14.40 -1.50 -14.05
N ILE A 467 -15.30 -1.69 -15.00
CA ILE A 467 -14.96 -2.00 -16.38
C ILE A 467 -15.84 -1.20 -17.32
N VAL A 468 -15.22 -0.55 -18.29
CA VAL A 468 -15.92 0.26 -19.30
C VAL A 468 -16.14 -0.58 -20.55
N LYS A 469 -17.40 -0.65 -20.98
CA LYS A 469 -17.77 -1.46 -22.16
C LYS A 469 -17.04 -1.03 -23.44
N GLU A 470 -16.86 0.23 -23.62
CA GLU A 470 -16.19 0.80 -24.79
C GLU A 470 -14.70 0.43 -24.82
N ASP A 471 -14.03 0.29 -23.64
CA ASP A 471 -12.64 -0.15 -23.54
C ASP A 471 -12.49 -1.65 -23.83
N VAL A 472 -13.47 -2.46 -23.45
CA VAL A 472 -13.55 -3.87 -23.89
C VAL A 472 -13.60 -3.96 -25.43
N LEU A 473 -14.33 -3.07 -26.08
CA LEU A 473 -14.40 -3.02 -27.56
C LEU A 473 -13.11 -2.52 -28.19
N ALA A 474 -12.44 -1.54 -27.59
CA ALA A 474 -11.15 -1.05 -28.02
C ALA A 474 -10.09 -2.17 -27.93
N ALA A 475 -9.99 -2.82 -26.79
CA ALA A 475 -9.10 -3.96 -26.58
C ALA A 475 -9.37 -5.10 -27.58
N LYS A 476 -10.63 -5.44 -27.80
CA LYS A 476 -11.01 -6.44 -28.82
C LYS A 476 -10.52 -6.06 -30.22
N LYS A 477 -10.59 -4.78 -30.59
CA LYS A 477 -10.13 -4.28 -31.90
C LYS A 477 -8.62 -4.50 -32.07
N VAL A 478 -7.85 -4.24 -31.02
CA VAL A 478 -6.39 -4.43 -30.99
C VAL A 478 -6.05 -5.91 -31.15
N VAL A 479 -6.64 -6.78 -30.34
CA VAL A 479 -6.28 -8.23 -30.34
C VAL A 479 -6.85 -9.02 -31.51
N LYS A 480 -7.82 -8.49 -32.27
CA LYS A 480 -8.56 -9.23 -33.31
C LYS A 480 -7.68 -9.91 -34.36
N ASN A 481 -6.58 -9.30 -34.72
CA ASN A 481 -5.65 -9.80 -35.75
C ASN A 481 -4.49 -10.62 -35.14
N VAL A 482 -4.36 -10.61 -33.81
CA VAL A 482 -3.26 -11.27 -33.10
C VAL A 482 -3.72 -12.56 -32.46
N SER A 483 -4.83 -12.52 -31.67
CA SER A 483 -5.40 -13.69 -31.01
C SER A 483 -6.89 -13.80 -31.25
N ARG A 484 -7.31 -14.90 -31.92
CA ARG A 484 -8.75 -15.19 -32.14
C ARG A 484 -9.46 -15.60 -30.84
N SER A 485 -8.75 -16.24 -29.90
CA SER A 485 -9.29 -16.68 -28.62
C SER A 485 -9.58 -15.47 -27.73
N ALA A 486 -8.62 -14.56 -27.56
CA ALA A 486 -8.79 -13.30 -26.82
C ALA A 486 -9.91 -12.43 -27.42
N ALA A 487 -9.94 -12.28 -28.76
CA ALA A 487 -11.02 -11.52 -29.42
C ALA A 487 -12.42 -12.12 -29.16
N ARG A 488 -12.56 -13.45 -29.11
CA ARG A 488 -13.82 -14.12 -28.79
C ARG A 488 -14.21 -13.99 -27.33
N ALA A 489 -13.26 -14.04 -26.41
CA ALA A 489 -13.50 -13.86 -24.98
C ALA A 489 -14.00 -12.44 -24.71
N LEU A 490 -13.32 -11.41 -25.25
CA LEU A 490 -13.75 -10.02 -25.16
C LEU A 490 -15.13 -9.78 -25.80
N GLU A 491 -15.44 -10.46 -26.91
CA GLU A 491 -16.77 -10.36 -27.52
C GLU A 491 -17.87 -10.92 -26.63
N ARG A 492 -17.64 -12.02 -25.94
CA ARG A 492 -18.61 -12.60 -24.99
C ARG A 492 -18.84 -11.66 -23.82
N LEU A 493 -17.76 -11.10 -23.24
CA LEU A 493 -17.86 -10.09 -22.17
C LEU A 493 -18.64 -8.86 -22.64
N ASN A 494 -18.30 -8.31 -23.83
CA ASN A 494 -19.04 -7.19 -24.42
C ASN A 494 -20.54 -7.49 -24.59
N LYS A 495 -20.92 -8.73 -24.92
CA LYS A 495 -22.32 -9.14 -25.07
C LYS A 495 -23.09 -9.05 -23.75
N GLU A 496 -22.50 -9.48 -22.64
CA GLU A 496 -23.10 -9.34 -21.32
C GLU A 496 -23.25 -7.87 -20.93
N LEU A 497 -22.21 -7.06 -21.14
CA LEU A 497 -22.26 -5.61 -20.88
C LEU A 497 -23.28 -4.90 -21.76
N LEU A 498 -23.45 -5.33 -23.00
CA LEU A 498 -24.49 -4.79 -23.92
C LEU A 498 -25.91 -5.10 -23.42
N ALA A 499 -26.14 -6.25 -22.81
CA ALA A 499 -27.43 -6.59 -22.21
C ALA A 499 -27.74 -5.60 -21.06
N ILE A 500 -26.79 -5.35 -20.18
CA ILE A 500 -26.91 -4.36 -19.10
C ILE A 500 -27.18 -2.96 -19.66
N LYS A 501 -26.46 -2.54 -20.71
CA LYS A 501 -26.69 -1.22 -21.37
C LYS A 501 -28.12 -1.05 -21.84
N LYS A 502 -28.71 -2.11 -22.39
CA LYS A 502 -30.11 -2.07 -22.85
C LYS A 502 -31.10 -1.90 -21.69
N GLU A 503 -30.85 -2.56 -20.56
CA GLU A 503 -31.68 -2.43 -19.36
C GLU A 503 -31.53 -1.04 -18.76
N LEU A 504 -30.29 -0.53 -18.65
CA LEU A 504 -30.01 0.81 -18.12
C LEU A 504 -30.68 1.91 -18.93
N LEU A 505 -30.76 1.78 -20.25
CA LEU A 505 -31.44 2.74 -21.14
C LEU A 505 -32.97 2.80 -20.92
N LEU A 506 -33.54 1.81 -20.21
CA LEU A 506 -34.97 1.81 -19.84
C LEU A 506 -35.22 2.49 -18.47
N VAL A 507 -34.17 2.87 -17.75
CA VAL A 507 -34.27 3.54 -16.46
C VAL A 507 -34.48 5.02 -16.69
N ASP A 508 -35.61 5.55 -16.23
CA ASP A 508 -35.89 6.98 -16.30
C ASP A 508 -35.06 7.78 -15.29
N GLY A 509 -34.56 8.93 -15.68
CA GLY A 509 -33.83 9.82 -14.79
C GLY A 509 -32.77 10.68 -15.48
N ARG A 510 -32.28 11.69 -14.80
CA ARG A 510 -31.23 12.57 -15.30
C ARG A 510 -29.85 11.91 -15.30
N ASN A 511 -29.60 11.03 -14.32
CA ASN A 511 -28.40 10.20 -14.19
C ASN A 511 -28.87 8.77 -13.88
N PRO A 512 -29.27 7.99 -14.89
CA PRO A 512 -29.79 6.65 -14.68
C PRO A 512 -28.67 5.71 -14.19
N TYR A 513 -28.98 4.88 -13.22
CA TYR A 513 -28.13 3.77 -12.79
C TYR A 513 -28.96 2.53 -12.51
N LEU A 514 -28.33 1.38 -12.62
CA LEU A 514 -28.97 0.08 -12.43
C LEU A 514 -28.15 -0.72 -11.39
N VAL A 515 -28.78 -1.08 -10.27
CA VAL A 515 -28.15 -1.99 -9.29
C VAL A 515 -28.39 -3.42 -9.72
N LEU A 516 -27.31 -4.21 -9.79
CA LEU A 516 -27.34 -5.61 -10.23
C LEU A 516 -27.32 -6.53 -9.01
N THR A 517 -28.42 -7.26 -8.80
CA THR A 517 -28.57 -8.20 -7.67
C THR A 517 -28.77 -9.65 -8.11
N ASP A 518 -29.02 -9.90 -9.42
CA ASP A 518 -29.20 -11.25 -9.95
C ASP A 518 -27.84 -11.99 -9.99
N SER A 519 -27.68 -12.96 -9.10
CA SER A 519 -26.47 -13.78 -9.01
C SER A 519 -26.13 -14.52 -10.31
N THR A 520 -27.14 -14.85 -11.11
CA THR A 520 -26.94 -15.55 -12.41
C THR A 520 -26.30 -14.59 -13.42
N VAL A 521 -26.76 -13.35 -13.46
CA VAL A 521 -26.17 -12.29 -14.32
C VAL A 521 -24.74 -12.00 -13.87
N LEU A 522 -24.55 -11.79 -12.57
CA LEU A 522 -23.24 -11.52 -12.00
C LEU A 522 -22.25 -12.66 -12.25
N GLY A 523 -22.67 -13.92 -12.06
CA GLY A 523 -21.82 -15.07 -12.34
C GLY A 523 -21.43 -15.24 -13.81
N ARG A 524 -22.31 -14.85 -14.76
CA ARG A 524 -21.93 -14.84 -16.19
C ARG A 524 -20.89 -13.78 -16.49
N ILE A 525 -21.06 -12.56 -15.96
CA ILE A 525 -20.10 -11.48 -16.15
C ILE A 525 -18.73 -11.86 -15.58
N GLN A 526 -18.71 -12.39 -14.35
CA GLN A 526 -17.48 -12.85 -13.70
C GLN A 526 -16.74 -13.88 -14.55
N ASN A 527 -17.46 -14.91 -15.01
CA ASN A 527 -16.87 -15.96 -15.83
C ASN A 527 -16.31 -15.43 -17.16
N GLU A 528 -17.02 -14.53 -17.84
CA GLU A 528 -16.53 -13.99 -19.11
C GLU A 528 -15.40 -12.98 -18.91
N ALA A 529 -15.39 -12.21 -17.80
CA ALA A 529 -14.26 -11.35 -17.44
C ALA A 529 -13.00 -12.17 -17.10
N LEU A 530 -13.15 -13.23 -16.30
CA LEU A 530 -12.05 -14.15 -15.96
C LEU A 530 -11.46 -14.82 -17.22
N ARG A 531 -12.32 -15.27 -18.14
CA ARG A 531 -11.85 -15.83 -19.42
C ARG A 531 -11.11 -14.81 -20.27
N ALA A 532 -11.64 -13.58 -20.36
CA ALA A 532 -11.00 -12.53 -21.13
C ALA A 532 -9.64 -12.15 -20.53
N PHE A 533 -9.55 -12.07 -19.22
CA PHE A 533 -8.31 -11.84 -18.51
C PHE A 533 -7.28 -12.95 -18.74
N GLY A 534 -7.67 -14.23 -18.61
CA GLY A 534 -6.77 -15.37 -18.89
C GLY A 534 -6.22 -15.38 -20.31
N GLU A 535 -7.07 -15.12 -21.32
CA GLU A 535 -6.63 -15.02 -22.72
C GLU A 535 -5.67 -13.84 -22.96
N LEU A 536 -5.86 -12.71 -22.27
CA LEU A 536 -4.94 -11.58 -22.33
C LEU A 536 -3.61 -11.90 -21.62
N GLN A 537 -3.63 -12.65 -20.53
CA GLN A 537 -2.42 -13.10 -19.86
C GLN A 537 -1.57 -13.99 -20.79
N ILE A 538 -2.19 -14.93 -21.48
CA ILE A 538 -1.52 -15.78 -22.48
C ILE A 538 -0.92 -14.90 -23.58
N LEU A 539 -1.69 -13.98 -24.13
CA LEU A 539 -1.26 -13.08 -25.19
C LEU A 539 -0.03 -12.23 -24.76
N PHE A 540 -0.05 -11.70 -23.54
CA PHE A 540 1.06 -10.89 -23.01
C PHE A 540 2.32 -11.73 -22.75
N ARG A 541 2.19 -13.00 -22.42
CA ARG A 541 3.31 -13.93 -22.27
C ARG A 541 3.96 -14.33 -23.60
N GLU A 542 3.12 -14.66 -24.59
CA GLU A 542 3.58 -15.11 -25.91
C GLU A 542 4.25 -13.99 -26.73
N HIS A 543 3.86 -12.73 -26.48
CA HIS A 543 4.28 -11.59 -27.28
C HIS A 543 4.91 -10.47 -26.43
N ARG A 544 6.09 -10.74 -25.85
CA ARG A 544 6.74 -9.86 -24.86
C ARG A 544 7.13 -8.48 -25.44
N ASP A 545 7.57 -8.45 -26.69
CA ASP A 545 8.10 -7.24 -27.34
C ASP A 545 7.14 -6.62 -28.37
N ALA A 546 5.86 -7.01 -28.35
CA ALA A 546 4.91 -6.53 -29.33
C ALA A 546 4.38 -5.12 -29.00
N SER A 547 4.34 -4.25 -30.01
CA SER A 547 3.88 -2.84 -29.87
C SER A 547 2.45 -2.71 -29.36
N PHE A 548 1.57 -3.68 -29.63
CA PHE A 548 0.19 -3.64 -29.15
C PHE A 548 0.06 -3.74 -27.61
N ARG A 549 1.11 -4.17 -26.92
CA ARG A 549 1.08 -4.29 -25.45
C ARG A 549 0.83 -2.94 -24.78
N GLU A 550 1.46 -1.90 -25.27
CA GLU A 550 1.30 -0.54 -24.75
C GLU A 550 -0.15 -0.07 -24.85
N GLU A 551 -0.81 -0.35 -25.98
CA GLU A 551 -2.22 -0.02 -26.20
C GLU A 551 -3.21 -0.82 -25.33
N LEU A 552 -2.79 -2.01 -24.86
CA LEU A 552 -3.63 -2.91 -24.05
C LEU A 552 -3.31 -2.87 -22.55
N LEU A 553 -2.21 -2.25 -22.15
CA LEU A 553 -1.69 -2.37 -20.78
C LEU A 553 -2.68 -1.82 -19.74
N ASP A 554 -3.25 -0.66 -20.01
CA ASP A 554 -4.23 -0.04 -19.11
C ASP A 554 -5.48 -0.92 -18.96
N PHE A 555 -6.01 -1.42 -20.08
CA PHE A 555 -7.15 -2.33 -20.05
C PHE A 555 -6.81 -3.67 -19.38
N TYR A 556 -5.60 -4.17 -19.58
CA TYR A 556 -5.14 -5.40 -18.90
C TYR A 556 -5.16 -5.23 -17.38
N PHE A 557 -4.69 -4.10 -16.85
CA PHE A 557 -4.77 -3.81 -15.43
C PHE A 557 -6.21 -3.59 -14.95
N GLU A 558 -7.02 -2.88 -15.74
CA GLU A 558 -8.45 -2.65 -15.42
C GLU A 558 -9.22 -3.96 -15.26
N ILE A 559 -9.08 -4.90 -16.23
CA ILE A 559 -9.77 -6.20 -16.15
C ILE A 559 -9.19 -7.10 -15.05
N SER A 560 -7.89 -7.04 -14.78
CA SER A 560 -7.24 -7.73 -13.67
C SER A 560 -7.82 -7.27 -12.32
N ASP A 561 -7.94 -5.97 -12.16
CA ASP A 561 -8.50 -5.34 -10.97
C ASP A 561 -9.97 -5.71 -10.78
N PHE A 562 -10.74 -5.70 -11.87
CA PHE A 562 -12.14 -6.07 -11.86
C PHE A 562 -12.33 -7.51 -11.43
N VAL A 563 -11.55 -8.44 -12.01
CA VAL A 563 -11.61 -9.88 -11.66
C VAL A 563 -11.22 -10.10 -10.20
N SER A 564 -10.10 -9.54 -9.76
CA SER A 564 -9.62 -9.71 -8.38
C SER A 564 -10.59 -9.13 -7.35
N THR A 565 -11.17 -7.96 -7.63
CA THR A 565 -12.18 -7.35 -6.76
C THR A 565 -13.45 -8.19 -6.71
N PHE A 566 -13.87 -8.74 -7.87
CA PHE A 566 -15.07 -9.56 -7.95
C PHE A 566 -14.94 -10.84 -7.12
N GLU A 567 -13.77 -11.48 -7.14
CA GLU A 567 -13.48 -12.67 -6.34
C GLU A 567 -13.46 -12.40 -4.84
N GLY A 568 -12.97 -11.22 -4.42
CA GLY A 568 -12.88 -10.81 -3.01
C GLY A 568 -14.13 -10.10 -2.47
N MET A 569 -15.16 -9.90 -3.30
CA MET A 569 -16.35 -9.13 -2.97
C MET A 569 -17.23 -9.83 -1.91
N ASP A 570 -17.75 -9.06 -0.96
CA ASP A 570 -18.66 -9.50 0.09
C ASP A 570 -19.95 -8.65 0.15
N ASP A 571 -20.75 -8.80 1.23
CA ASP A 571 -22.00 -8.08 1.43
C ASP A 571 -21.82 -6.54 1.64
N ASP A 572 -20.61 -6.07 1.72
CA ASP A 572 -20.28 -4.66 1.86
C ASP A 572 -20.01 -3.97 0.52
N TYR A 573 -20.28 -4.69 -0.59
CA TYR A 573 -20.18 -4.18 -1.96
C TYR A 573 -21.56 -4.00 -2.59
N VAL A 574 -21.64 -3.06 -3.53
CA VAL A 574 -22.78 -2.86 -4.43
C VAL A 574 -22.29 -2.90 -5.87
N VAL A 575 -22.86 -3.80 -6.66
CA VAL A 575 -22.59 -3.85 -8.10
C VAL A 575 -23.64 -3.02 -8.81
N TYR A 576 -23.17 -2.03 -9.59
CA TYR A 576 -24.07 -1.16 -10.33
C TYR A 576 -23.49 -0.76 -11.69
N ALA A 577 -24.37 -0.43 -12.61
CA ALA A 577 -24.02 0.12 -13.91
C ALA A 577 -24.56 1.55 -14.02
N ASP A 578 -23.75 2.42 -14.60
CA ASP A 578 -24.13 3.80 -14.95
C ASP A 578 -23.41 4.25 -16.23
N PHE A 579 -23.64 5.47 -16.64
CA PHE A 579 -22.88 6.12 -17.71
C PHE A 579 -21.83 7.05 -17.13
N ASN A 580 -20.58 6.94 -17.60
CA ASN A 580 -19.50 7.87 -17.23
C ASN A 580 -19.70 9.23 -17.94
N GLU A 581 -18.74 10.17 -17.73
CA GLU A 581 -18.79 11.51 -18.32
C GLU A 581 -18.78 11.51 -19.87
N GLU A 582 -18.26 10.46 -20.49
CA GLU A 582 -18.20 10.25 -21.94
C GLU A 582 -19.44 9.52 -22.49
N GLU A 583 -20.47 9.31 -21.66
CA GLU A 583 -21.66 8.52 -21.97
C GLU A 583 -21.36 7.03 -22.31
N HIS A 584 -20.21 6.51 -21.84
CA HIS A 584 -19.86 5.11 -21.95
C HIS A 584 -20.47 4.31 -20.78
N LEU A 585 -20.90 3.08 -21.06
CA LEU A 585 -21.37 2.20 -19.99
C LEU A 585 -20.20 1.79 -19.08
N SER A 586 -20.33 2.07 -17.81
CA SER A 586 -19.46 1.58 -16.77
C SER A 586 -20.19 0.57 -15.87
N LEU A 587 -19.60 -0.60 -15.66
CA LEU A 587 -20.01 -1.57 -14.66
C LEU A 587 -19.05 -1.49 -13.48
N ASN A 588 -19.57 -1.19 -12.29
CA ASN A 588 -18.79 -0.87 -11.13
C ASN A 588 -19.04 -1.88 -9.98
N LEU A 589 -17.95 -2.33 -9.37
CA LEU A 589 -17.93 -3.08 -8.11
C LEU A 589 -17.55 -2.08 -7.02
N PHE A 590 -18.52 -1.53 -6.34
CA PHE A 590 -18.33 -0.45 -5.39
C PHE A 590 -18.26 -0.96 -3.95
N CYS A 591 -17.10 -0.82 -3.33
CA CYS A 591 -16.90 -1.07 -1.92
C CYS A 591 -17.54 0.04 -1.09
N VAL A 592 -18.70 -0.21 -0.51
CA VAL A 592 -19.45 0.76 0.30
C VAL A 592 -18.83 0.89 1.69
N ASN A 593 -18.48 -0.26 2.29
CA ASN A 593 -17.85 -0.29 3.60
C ASN A 593 -16.50 -1.03 3.55
N PRO A 594 -15.38 -0.31 3.62
CA PRO A 594 -14.05 -0.91 3.50
C PRO A 594 -13.52 -1.55 4.79
N ALA A 595 -14.31 -1.61 5.87
CA ALA A 595 -13.84 -2.01 7.20
C ALA A 595 -13.17 -3.39 7.22
N ARG A 596 -13.74 -4.40 6.53
CA ARG A 596 -13.16 -5.75 6.49
C ARG A 596 -11.82 -5.78 5.75
N ASN A 597 -11.75 -5.09 4.63
CA ASN A 597 -10.54 -5.00 3.83
C ASN A 597 -9.42 -4.30 4.60
N LEU A 598 -9.72 -3.14 5.19
CA LEU A 598 -8.76 -2.42 6.04
C LEU A 598 -8.32 -3.25 7.23
N GLN A 599 -9.26 -3.94 7.92
CA GLN A 599 -8.94 -4.79 9.06
C GLN A 599 -7.97 -5.91 8.68
N SER A 600 -8.15 -6.54 7.51
CA SER A 600 -7.26 -7.60 7.04
C SER A 600 -5.81 -7.13 6.88
N MET A 601 -5.62 -5.85 6.52
CA MET A 601 -4.29 -5.23 6.40
C MET A 601 -3.77 -4.77 7.76
N ILE A 602 -4.61 -4.20 8.62
CA ILE A 602 -4.26 -3.80 10.00
C ILE A 602 -3.80 -5.01 10.81
N ASP A 603 -4.42 -6.17 10.62
CA ASP A 603 -4.09 -7.43 11.32
C ASP A 603 -2.73 -8.02 10.89
N ARG A 604 -2.07 -7.44 9.89
CA ARG A 604 -0.68 -7.74 9.53
C ARG A 604 0.34 -7.01 10.41
N GLY A 605 -0.11 -6.00 11.16
CA GLY A 605 0.67 -5.27 12.13
C GLY A 605 0.26 -5.57 13.57
N ARG A 606 0.84 -4.83 14.50
CA ARG A 606 0.60 -4.91 15.93
C ARG A 606 -0.53 -4.02 16.41
N SER A 607 -0.55 -2.78 15.96
CA SER A 607 -1.48 -1.76 16.41
C SER A 607 -1.67 -0.67 15.37
N ALA A 608 -2.81 0.00 15.40
CA ALA A 608 -3.10 1.14 14.54
C ALA A 608 -3.58 2.34 15.37
N VAL A 609 -3.06 3.52 15.05
CA VAL A 609 -3.49 4.80 15.62
C VAL A 609 -4.01 5.68 14.49
N PHE A 610 -5.32 5.84 14.42
CA PHE A 610 -6.00 6.73 13.49
C PHE A 610 -6.17 8.10 14.12
N PHE A 611 -5.59 9.13 13.56
CA PHE A 611 -5.64 10.45 14.15
C PHE A 611 -5.93 11.56 13.14
N SER A 612 -6.73 12.52 13.56
CA SER A 612 -7.06 13.72 12.78
C SER A 612 -7.70 14.76 13.69
N ALA A 613 -7.80 16.00 13.20
CA ALA A 613 -8.57 17.06 13.87
C ALA A 613 -10.08 16.88 13.71
N THR A 614 -10.55 16.09 12.75
CA THR A 614 -11.95 16.07 12.30
C THR A 614 -12.60 14.67 12.29
N LEU A 615 -12.15 13.75 13.16
CA LEU A 615 -12.77 12.43 13.30
C LEU A 615 -14.10 12.50 14.09
N LEU A 616 -15.07 13.22 13.56
CA LEU A 616 -16.41 13.38 14.14
C LEU A 616 -17.52 12.98 13.16
N PRO A 617 -18.52 12.20 13.60
CA PRO A 617 -18.55 11.47 14.87
C PRO A 617 -17.61 10.26 14.82
N VAL A 618 -16.95 9.94 15.92
CA VAL A 618 -15.91 8.89 15.93
C VAL A 618 -16.47 7.50 15.58
N ASP A 619 -17.71 7.22 15.94
CA ASP A 619 -18.34 5.92 15.65
C ASP A 619 -18.58 5.68 14.16
N TYR A 620 -18.73 6.75 13.37
CA TYR A 620 -18.76 6.67 11.91
C TYR A 620 -17.43 6.12 11.37
N TYR A 621 -16.31 6.67 11.82
CA TYR A 621 -14.99 6.23 11.38
C TYR A 621 -14.63 4.83 11.89
N LYS A 622 -15.01 4.50 13.14
CA LYS A 622 -14.80 3.14 13.66
C LYS A 622 -15.48 2.09 12.78
N LYS A 623 -16.73 2.29 12.42
CA LYS A 623 -17.48 1.36 11.56
C LYS A 623 -16.96 1.22 10.15
N LEU A 624 -16.15 2.17 9.69
CA LEU A 624 -15.56 2.18 8.35
C LEU A 624 -14.11 1.67 8.31
N PHE A 625 -13.39 1.65 9.44
CA PHE A 625 -11.99 1.29 9.46
C PHE A 625 -11.70 -0.04 10.12
N THR A 626 -12.57 -0.51 11.01
CA THR A 626 -12.33 -1.71 11.78
C THR A 626 -13.61 -2.55 11.94
N THR A 627 -13.42 -3.85 12.05
CA THR A 627 -14.47 -4.80 12.41
C THR A 627 -14.42 -5.16 13.90
N ARG A 628 -13.45 -4.62 14.66
CA ARG A 628 -13.30 -4.89 16.07
C ARG A 628 -14.31 -4.07 16.88
N GLU A 629 -15.06 -4.73 17.75
CA GLU A 629 -16.05 -4.06 18.63
C GLU A 629 -15.35 -3.23 19.72
N GLU A 630 -14.26 -3.75 20.28
CA GLU A 630 -13.52 -3.09 21.36
C GLU A 630 -12.39 -2.22 20.81
N THR A 631 -12.71 -0.99 20.44
CA THR A 631 -11.73 0.01 20.01
C THR A 631 -11.80 1.24 20.89
N TYR A 632 -10.65 1.86 21.15
CA TYR A 632 -10.57 3.05 21.98
C TYR A 632 -10.72 4.32 21.15
N ALA A 633 -11.34 5.33 21.75
CA ALA A 633 -11.39 6.68 21.22
C ALA A 633 -10.94 7.67 22.26
N VAL A 634 -10.07 8.58 21.90
CA VAL A 634 -9.58 9.66 22.76
C VAL A 634 -9.81 11.00 22.09
N TYR A 635 -10.42 11.90 22.82
CA TYR A 635 -10.60 13.29 22.43
C TYR A 635 -9.58 14.15 23.18
N ALA A 636 -8.70 14.80 22.44
CA ALA A 636 -7.77 15.77 23.02
C ALA A 636 -8.49 17.12 23.24
N ARG A 637 -8.31 17.70 24.40
CA ARG A 637 -8.79 19.08 24.62
C ARG A 637 -7.94 20.06 23.82
N SER A 638 -8.60 21.06 23.23
CA SER A 638 -7.87 22.18 22.62
C SER A 638 -6.96 22.86 23.66
N PRO A 639 -5.71 23.15 23.35
CA PRO A 639 -4.83 23.91 24.24
C PRO A 639 -5.20 25.39 24.30
N PHE A 640 -6.06 25.83 23.38
CA PHE A 640 -6.40 27.25 23.20
C PHE A 640 -7.62 27.62 24.03
N ALA A 641 -7.59 28.82 24.60
CA ALA A 641 -8.68 29.37 25.42
C ALA A 641 -9.94 29.61 24.55
N SER A 642 -11.12 29.44 25.14
CA SER A 642 -12.39 29.67 24.43
C SER A 642 -12.57 31.13 23.99
N GLU A 643 -11.99 32.06 24.76
CA GLU A 643 -12.04 33.50 24.52
C GLU A 643 -11.20 33.95 23.29
N GLN A 644 -10.34 33.10 22.78
CA GLN A 644 -9.54 33.38 21.57
C GLN A 644 -10.37 33.32 20.29
N LYS A 645 -11.58 32.75 20.35
CA LYS A 645 -12.45 32.63 19.17
C LYS A 645 -13.89 32.91 19.49
N VAL A 646 -14.62 33.42 18.50
CA VAL A 646 -16.08 33.43 18.50
C VAL A 646 -16.59 32.59 17.34
N VAL A 647 -17.58 31.73 17.64
CA VAL A 647 -18.30 30.94 16.62
C VAL A 647 -19.69 31.52 16.44
N ILE A 648 -19.97 32.04 15.27
CA ILE A 648 -21.26 32.67 14.93
C ILE A 648 -21.99 31.74 13.97
N VAL A 649 -23.29 31.54 14.20
CA VAL A 649 -24.17 30.80 13.30
C VAL A 649 -25.25 31.75 12.74
N GLY A 650 -25.20 31.97 11.43
CA GLY A 650 -26.20 32.78 10.72
C GLY A 650 -27.56 32.08 10.66
N SER A 651 -28.47 32.45 11.56
CA SER A 651 -29.77 31.80 11.74
C SER A 651 -30.80 32.13 10.66
N ASP A 652 -30.55 33.14 9.85
CA ASP A 652 -31.43 33.64 8.77
C ASP A 652 -30.85 33.38 7.36
N VAL A 653 -29.85 32.48 7.25
CA VAL A 653 -29.29 32.00 6.02
C VAL A 653 -29.70 30.56 5.79
N SER A 654 -30.10 30.21 4.57
CA SER A 654 -30.33 28.82 4.15
C SER A 654 -29.77 28.56 2.77
N THR A 655 -28.83 27.61 2.65
CA THR A 655 -28.22 27.24 1.37
C THR A 655 -28.97 26.13 0.64
N ARG A 656 -30.16 25.72 1.18
CA ARG A 656 -31.01 24.72 0.51
C ARG A 656 -31.38 25.20 -0.89
N TYR A 657 -31.47 24.26 -1.83
CA TYR A 657 -31.68 24.57 -3.26
C TYR A 657 -32.91 25.48 -3.46
N ARG A 658 -33.99 25.24 -2.74
CA ARG A 658 -35.23 26.04 -2.83
C ARG A 658 -35.09 27.47 -2.32
N SER A 659 -34.09 27.73 -1.48
CA SER A 659 -33.84 29.04 -0.86
C SER A 659 -32.80 29.87 -1.63
N ARG A 660 -32.16 29.29 -2.66
CA ARG A 660 -31.14 29.98 -3.44
C ARG A 660 -31.73 31.04 -4.34
N GLY A 661 -31.11 32.21 -4.35
CA GLY A 661 -31.50 33.35 -5.19
C GLY A 661 -30.82 34.64 -4.74
N ALA A 662 -30.98 35.72 -5.47
CA ALA A 662 -30.30 37.01 -5.27
C ALA A 662 -30.47 37.56 -3.84
N SER A 663 -31.63 37.43 -3.24
CA SER A 663 -31.88 37.88 -1.85
C SER A 663 -31.01 37.13 -0.84
N MET A 664 -30.91 35.80 -0.96
CA MET A 664 -30.06 34.97 -0.10
C MET A 664 -28.60 35.23 -0.34
N TYR A 665 -28.16 35.32 -1.60
CA TYR A 665 -26.78 35.63 -1.95
C TYR A 665 -26.35 37.00 -1.45
N ARG A 666 -27.22 38.01 -1.52
CA ARG A 666 -26.97 39.33 -0.96
C ARG A 666 -26.80 39.26 0.57
N LYS A 667 -27.61 38.46 1.26
CA LYS A 667 -27.49 38.27 2.69
C LYS A 667 -26.16 37.62 3.06
N ILE A 668 -25.72 36.59 2.33
CA ILE A 668 -24.42 35.96 2.52
C ILE A 668 -23.30 36.97 2.25
N ALA A 669 -23.37 37.72 1.16
CA ALA A 669 -22.40 38.76 0.83
C ALA A 669 -22.28 39.81 1.94
N ARG A 670 -23.42 40.21 2.54
CA ARG A 670 -23.43 41.13 3.66
C ARG A 670 -22.79 40.55 4.93
N TYR A 671 -23.02 39.26 5.25
CA TYR A 671 -22.29 38.61 6.35
C TYR A 671 -20.79 38.63 6.15
N ILE A 672 -20.34 38.35 4.93
CA ILE A 672 -18.90 38.37 4.59
C ILE A 672 -18.35 39.79 4.74
N HIS A 673 -19.02 40.79 4.19
CA HIS A 673 -18.65 42.19 4.28
C HIS A 673 -18.63 42.68 5.74
N ASP A 674 -19.70 42.48 6.52
CA ASP A 674 -19.78 42.95 7.90
C ASP A 674 -18.73 42.27 8.78
N THR A 675 -18.36 41.02 8.46
CA THR A 675 -17.29 40.31 9.15
C THR A 675 -15.90 40.90 8.79
N ALA A 676 -15.65 41.16 7.53
CA ALA A 676 -14.39 41.73 7.06
C ALA A 676 -14.17 43.18 7.55
N MET A 677 -15.29 43.94 7.70
CA MET A 677 -15.28 45.33 8.21
C MET A 677 -15.13 45.41 9.73
N ALA A 678 -15.38 44.33 10.46
CA ALA A 678 -15.30 44.34 11.93
C ALA A 678 -13.88 44.52 12.44
N ARG A 679 -12.90 43.99 11.75
CA ARG A 679 -11.48 44.18 12.05
C ARG A 679 -10.65 44.03 10.77
N ARG A 680 -9.69 44.94 10.57
CA ARG A 680 -8.72 44.83 9.48
C ARG A 680 -7.89 43.54 9.64
N GLY A 681 -7.78 42.75 8.57
CA GLY A 681 -7.06 41.49 8.58
C GLY A 681 -7.44 40.60 7.40
N ASN A 682 -7.03 39.35 7.45
CA ASN A 682 -7.26 38.37 6.39
C ASN A 682 -8.37 37.38 6.72
N TYR A 683 -9.28 37.20 5.79
CA TYR A 683 -10.46 36.34 5.91
C TYR A 683 -10.56 35.37 4.73
N MET A 684 -11.09 34.18 4.95
CA MET A 684 -11.44 33.23 3.90
C MET A 684 -12.91 32.86 3.98
N ALA A 685 -13.61 32.97 2.86
CA ALA A 685 -14.99 32.55 2.68
C ALA A 685 -15.05 31.26 1.85
N PHE A 686 -15.55 30.17 2.45
CA PHE A 686 -15.62 28.86 1.85
C PHE A 686 -17.02 28.51 1.39
N PHE A 687 -17.17 28.14 0.11
CA PHE A 687 -18.44 27.88 -0.54
C PHE A 687 -18.60 26.41 -0.97
N PRO A 688 -19.85 25.90 -1.09
CA PRO A 688 -20.09 24.50 -1.46
C PRO A 688 -19.78 24.16 -2.92
N SER A 689 -19.63 25.17 -3.79
CA SER A 689 -19.28 24.98 -5.20
C SER A 689 -18.80 26.29 -5.84
N TYR A 690 -18.05 26.19 -6.94
CA TYR A 690 -17.61 27.33 -7.73
C TYR A 690 -18.77 28.19 -8.21
N LYS A 691 -19.86 27.58 -8.68
CA LYS A 691 -21.05 28.32 -9.13
C LYS A 691 -21.64 29.17 -8.01
N PHE A 692 -21.83 28.57 -6.82
CA PHE A 692 -22.36 29.30 -5.67
C PHE A 692 -21.45 30.46 -5.26
N MET A 693 -20.14 30.20 -5.23
CA MET A 693 -19.12 31.23 -4.95
C MET A 693 -19.21 32.38 -5.94
N THR A 694 -19.27 32.09 -7.24
CA THR A 694 -19.34 33.11 -8.29
C THR A 694 -20.63 33.94 -8.22
N ASP A 695 -21.77 33.29 -7.91
CA ASP A 695 -23.06 33.97 -7.76
C ASP A 695 -23.03 34.96 -6.58
N VAL A 696 -22.44 34.58 -5.44
CA VAL A 696 -22.28 35.48 -4.27
C VAL A 696 -21.25 36.57 -4.53
N LEU A 697 -20.10 36.22 -5.14
CA LEU A 697 -19.02 37.16 -5.46
C LEU A 697 -19.50 38.25 -6.42
N SER A 698 -20.36 37.92 -7.38
CA SER A 698 -20.93 38.88 -8.30
C SER A 698 -21.72 39.96 -7.57
N ILE A 699 -22.52 39.59 -6.58
CA ILE A 699 -23.27 40.55 -5.76
C ILE A 699 -22.30 41.29 -4.82
N TYR A 700 -21.34 40.63 -4.23
CA TYR A 700 -20.35 41.24 -3.35
C TYR A 700 -19.62 42.39 -4.07
N ARG A 701 -19.12 42.14 -5.28
CA ARG A 701 -18.43 43.12 -6.12
C ARG A 701 -19.31 44.31 -6.52
N THR A 702 -20.60 44.10 -6.63
CA THR A 702 -21.53 45.14 -7.12
C THR A 702 -22.06 46.01 -5.98
N GLU A 703 -22.30 45.42 -4.80
CA GLU A 703 -23.01 46.09 -3.71
C GLU A 703 -22.15 46.34 -2.46
N PHE A 704 -20.96 45.70 -2.33
CA PHE A 704 -20.13 45.69 -1.13
C PHE A 704 -18.63 45.94 -1.45
N ASP A 705 -18.30 46.44 -2.65
CA ASP A 705 -16.91 46.75 -3.05
C ASP A 705 -16.49 48.07 -2.40
N GLU A 706 -15.76 48.00 -1.30
CA GLU A 706 -15.25 49.15 -0.57
C GLU A 706 -13.75 49.32 -0.73
N ALA A 707 -13.26 50.56 -0.67
CA ALA A 707 -11.87 50.92 -0.91
C ALA A 707 -10.88 50.26 0.07
N ASP A 708 -11.34 49.88 1.25
CA ASP A 708 -10.53 49.33 2.33
C ASP A 708 -10.50 47.79 2.36
N ILE A 709 -11.19 47.12 1.43
CA ILE A 709 -11.27 45.66 1.35
C ILE A 709 -10.79 45.18 -0.03
N ASN A 710 -9.75 44.41 -0.05
CA ASN A 710 -9.32 43.65 -1.22
C ASN A 710 -9.92 42.25 -1.21
N TRP A 711 -10.10 41.68 -2.37
CA TRP A 711 -10.56 40.30 -2.50
C TRP A 711 -9.81 39.54 -3.57
N VAL A 712 -9.70 38.22 -3.38
CA VAL A 712 -9.15 37.29 -4.36
C VAL A 712 -10.03 36.03 -4.39
N ALA A 713 -10.21 35.42 -5.58
CA ALA A 713 -11.08 34.25 -5.74
C ALA A 713 -10.33 33.08 -6.34
N GLN A 714 -10.62 31.91 -5.81
CA GLN A 714 -10.09 30.64 -6.32
C GLN A 714 -10.62 30.37 -7.73
N SER A 715 -9.72 30.08 -8.67
CA SER A 715 -10.06 29.59 -10.00
C SER A 715 -10.21 28.06 -10.00
N ARG A 716 -11.00 27.53 -10.94
CA ARG A 716 -11.21 26.08 -11.10
C ARG A 716 -9.94 25.35 -11.56
N TYR A 717 -9.08 26.04 -12.33
CA TYR A 717 -7.89 25.47 -12.95
C TYR A 717 -6.62 26.21 -12.47
N MET A 718 -6.33 26.11 -11.16
CA MET A 718 -5.11 26.67 -10.58
C MET A 718 -4.01 25.60 -10.55
N ASN A 719 -2.88 25.89 -11.17
CA ASN A 719 -1.65 25.13 -10.99
C ASN A 719 -0.98 25.46 -9.64
N GLU A 720 0.17 24.86 -9.34
CA GLU A 720 0.86 25.06 -8.06
C GLU A 720 1.32 26.51 -7.87
N MET A 721 1.86 27.13 -8.92
CA MET A 721 2.30 28.53 -8.89
C MET A 721 1.12 29.50 -8.67
N ASP A 722 -0.04 29.23 -9.31
CA ASP A 722 -1.24 30.05 -9.09
C ASP A 722 -1.73 29.99 -7.65
N ARG A 723 -1.54 28.84 -6.98
CA ARG A 723 -1.89 28.65 -5.58
C ARG A 723 -0.95 29.42 -4.65
N GLU A 724 0.35 29.42 -4.94
CA GLU A 724 1.34 30.20 -4.21
C GLU A 724 1.04 31.69 -4.33
N ILE A 725 0.79 32.21 -5.53
CA ILE A 725 0.40 33.60 -5.78
C ILE A 725 -0.91 33.95 -5.02
N PHE A 726 -1.89 33.04 -4.98
CA PHE A 726 -3.10 33.24 -4.19
C PHE A 726 -2.78 33.40 -2.70
N LEU A 727 -1.91 32.58 -2.14
CA LEU A 727 -1.55 32.56 -0.71
C LEU A 727 -0.64 33.73 -0.33
N GLU A 728 0.15 34.30 -1.25
CA GLU A 728 0.96 35.50 -1.04
C GLU A 728 0.13 36.75 -0.71
N ASN A 729 -1.15 36.79 -1.11
CA ASN A 729 -2.07 37.85 -0.72
C ASN A 729 -2.39 37.86 0.79
N PHE A 730 -2.12 36.75 1.49
CA PHE A 730 -2.41 36.60 2.91
C PHE A 730 -1.12 36.77 3.73
N TYR A 731 -0.66 38.00 3.88
CA TYR A 731 0.53 38.33 4.65
C TYR A 731 0.16 38.88 6.05
N GLU A 732 1.13 38.89 6.96
CA GLU A 732 0.93 39.36 8.32
C GLU A 732 0.64 40.86 8.35
N ASP A 733 -0.28 41.28 9.22
CA ASP A 733 -0.67 42.67 9.45
C ASP A 733 -0.94 43.48 8.17
N PRO A 734 -1.89 43.04 7.32
CA PRO A 734 -2.13 43.66 6.03
C PRO A 734 -2.58 45.12 6.19
N GLU A 735 -2.15 46.01 5.27
CA GLU A 735 -2.56 47.40 5.25
C GLU A 735 -4.07 47.56 4.97
N MET A 736 -4.63 46.67 4.19
CA MET A 736 -6.05 46.57 3.85
C MET A 736 -6.59 45.19 4.17
N THR A 737 -7.88 45.08 4.49
CA THR A 737 -8.53 43.81 4.70
C THR A 737 -8.49 42.98 3.41
N MET A 738 -8.14 41.69 3.52
CA MET A 738 -8.14 40.73 2.42
C MET A 738 -9.24 39.67 2.62
N VAL A 739 -10.06 39.43 1.61
CA VAL A 739 -11.06 38.37 1.61
C VAL A 739 -10.79 37.37 0.47
N GLY A 740 -10.45 36.13 0.80
CA GLY A 740 -10.32 35.04 -0.14
C GLY A 740 -11.62 34.27 -0.32
N PHE A 741 -12.09 34.17 -1.55
CA PHE A 741 -13.24 33.37 -1.92
C PHE A 741 -12.78 32.00 -2.38
N CYS A 742 -13.10 30.95 -1.64
CA CYS A 742 -12.61 29.57 -1.85
C CYS A 742 -13.75 28.57 -1.87
N VAL A 743 -13.47 27.34 -2.37
CA VAL A 743 -14.43 26.24 -2.36
C VAL A 743 -14.06 25.24 -1.28
N MET A 744 -15.06 24.78 -0.49
CA MET A 744 -14.89 23.74 0.54
C MET A 744 -14.37 22.42 -0.06
N GLY A 745 -13.46 21.76 0.65
CA GLY A 745 -12.83 20.53 0.17
C GLY A 745 -11.85 20.74 -0.98
N GLY A 746 -11.59 21.98 -1.39
CA GLY A 746 -10.56 22.36 -2.35
C GLY A 746 -9.19 22.53 -1.68
N VAL A 747 -8.20 22.86 -2.51
CA VAL A 747 -6.79 22.99 -2.10
C VAL A 747 -6.51 24.01 -0.98
N PHE A 748 -7.39 24.97 -0.78
CA PHE A 748 -7.29 25.97 0.29
C PHE A 748 -8.05 25.62 1.56
N ALA A 749 -8.93 24.60 1.51
CA ALA A 749 -9.58 24.05 2.70
C ALA A 749 -8.67 23.08 3.46
N GLU A 750 -7.69 22.49 2.78
CA GLU A 750 -6.74 21.53 3.35
C GLU A 750 -5.30 21.88 2.96
N GLY A 751 -4.34 21.64 3.87
CA GLY A 751 -2.91 21.68 3.55
C GLY A 751 -2.29 23.08 3.42
N ILE A 752 -2.98 24.18 3.76
CA ILE A 752 -2.38 25.52 3.85
C ILE A 752 -2.01 25.86 5.29
N ASP A 753 -0.91 26.56 5.47
CA ASP A 753 -0.42 27.01 6.78
C ASP A 753 -0.36 28.53 6.82
N LEU A 754 -1.47 29.15 7.24
CA LEU A 754 -1.59 30.57 7.49
C LEU A 754 -1.62 30.80 9.01
N VAL A 755 -0.45 30.95 9.62
CA VAL A 755 -0.26 31.15 11.06
C VAL A 755 -0.35 32.62 11.42
N GLY A 756 -0.82 32.92 12.63
CA GLY A 756 -0.83 34.26 13.17
C GLY A 756 -1.87 35.16 12.46
N SER A 757 -1.55 36.41 12.24
CA SER A 757 -2.42 37.40 11.59
C SER A 757 -2.65 37.15 10.10
N ARG A 758 -1.99 36.13 9.52
CA ARG A 758 -2.21 35.73 8.13
C ARG A 758 -3.63 35.18 7.86
N LEU A 759 -4.36 34.75 8.88
CA LEU A 759 -5.79 34.40 8.79
C LEU A 759 -6.50 34.60 10.13
N ILE A 760 -7.33 35.61 10.23
CA ILE A 760 -8.09 35.92 11.46
C ILE A 760 -9.57 35.57 11.39
N GLY A 761 -10.08 35.11 10.23
CA GLY A 761 -11.48 34.71 10.12
C GLY A 761 -11.75 33.71 9.00
N ALA A 762 -12.66 32.77 9.30
CA ALA A 762 -13.20 31.82 8.34
C ALA A 762 -14.74 31.93 8.29
N ILE A 763 -15.27 32.12 7.08
CA ILE A 763 -16.72 32.17 6.83
C ILE A 763 -17.09 30.93 6.01
N VAL A 764 -17.89 30.04 6.56
CA VAL A 764 -18.27 28.78 5.91
C VAL A 764 -19.73 28.83 5.50
N VAL A 765 -19.96 28.79 4.18
CA VAL A 765 -21.30 28.92 3.58
C VAL A 765 -21.88 27.53 3.29
N GLY A 766 -22.87 27.12 4.08
CA GLY A 766 -23.55 25.84 3.95
C GLY A 766 -22.83 24.66 4.63
N CYS A 767 -23.53 23.54 4.74
CA CYS A 767 -23.04 22.33 5.45
C CYS A 767 -22.09 21.44 4.63
N GLY A 768 -21.53 21.91 3.51
CA GLY A 768 -20.57 21.15 2.73
C GLY A 768 -21.07 19.84 2.13
N LEU A 769 -22.38 19.61 2.07
CA LEU A 769 -22.94 18.33 1.64
C LEU A 769 -22.42 17.94 0.25
N PRO A 770 -22.02 16.68 0.04
CA PRO A 770 -21.66 16.15 -1.28
C PRO A 770 -22.77 16.37 -2.31
N GLN A 771 -22.42 16.41 -3.57
CA GLN A 771 -23.38 16.45 -4.65
C GLN A 771 -24.19 15.15 -4.71
N VAL A 772 -25.46 15.26 -5.10
CA VAL A 772 -26.29 14.10 -5.41
C VAL A 772 -25.74 13.41 -6.65
N GLY A 773 -25.38 12.16 -6.53
CA GLY A 773 -24.84 11.33 -7.59
C GLY A 773 -25.04 9.86 -7.31
N THR A 774 -24.76 8.99 -8.28
CA THR A 774 -24.99 7.54 -8.16
C THR A 774 -24.36 6.96 -6.90
N ARG A 775 -23.06 7.16 -6.71
CA ARG A 775 -22.34 6.62 -5.53
C ARG A 775 -22.89 7.14 -4.21
N THR A 776 -23.24 8.42 -4.13
CA THR A 776 -23.78 9.02 -2.91
C THR A 776 -25.16 8.45 -2.56
N GLU A 777 -26.02 8.23 -3.56
CA GLU A 777 -27.31 7.60 -3.35
C GLU A 777 -27.19 6.11 -3.00
N LEU A 778 -26.23 5.39 -3.57
CA LEU A 778 -25.94 4.00 -3.18
C LEU A 778 -25.46 3.92 -1.73
N LEU A 779 -24.56 4.81 -1.31
CA LEU A 779 -24.15 4.95 0.10
C LEU A 779 -25.36 5.22 1.00
N ARG A 780 -26.22 6.17 0.62
CA ARG A 780 -27.43 6.51 1.37
C ARG A 780 -28.33 5.29 1.54
N THR A 781 -28.63 4.59 0.45
CA THR A 781 -29.52 3.42 0.46
C THR A 781 -28.94 2.30 1.32
N TYR A 782 -27.67 1.96 1.13
CA TYR A 782 -26.99 0.92 1.90
C TYR A 782 -27.02 1.18 3.41
N TYR A 783 -26.64 2.39 3.85
CA TYR A 783 -26.62 2.71 5.28
C TYR A 783 -28.03 2.95 5.85
N GLU A 784 -29.00 3.34 5.03
CA GLU A 784 -30.41 3.37 5.46
C GLU A 784 -30.90 1.97 5.82
N GLU A 785 -30.59 0.98 4.97
CA GLU A 785 -30.96 -0.42 5.21
C GLU A 785 -30.20 -1.04 6.38
N LYS A 786 -28.92 -0.77 6.52
CA LYS A 786 -28.06 -1.39 7.54
C LYS A 786 -28.19 -0.72 8.92
N THR A 787 -28.41 0.58 8.99
CA THR A 787 -28.32 1.37 10.23
C THR A 787 -29.51 2.31 10.48
N GLY A 788 -30.37 2.53 9.49
CA GLY A 788 -31.42 3.56 9.53
C GLY A 788 -30.90 5.01 9.52
N ASP A 789 -29.65 5.23 9.09
CA ASP A 789 -28.93 6.52 9.18
C ASP A 789 -28.27 6.91 7.84
N GLY A 790 -28.89 6.54 6.73
CA GLY A 790 -28.32 6.67 5.40
C GLY A 790 -27.94 8.09 5.00
N PHE A 791 -28.80 9.07 5.33
CA PHE A 791 -28.54 10.48 5.03
C PHE A 791 -27.29 11.01 5.74
N ASN A 792 -27.10 10.66 6.99
CA ASN A 792 -25.94 11.13 7.75
C ASN A 792 -24.64 10.53 7.21
N TYR A 793 -24.62 9.22 6.90
CA TYR A 793 -23.44 8.55 6.34
C TYR A 793 -23.04 9.06 4.96
N ALA A 794 -24.02 9.31 4.08
CA ALA A 794 -23.75 9.71 2.69
C ALA A 794 -23.51 11.21 2.52
N TYR A 795 -24.14 12.04 3.37
CA TYR A 795 -24.18 13.48 3.16
C TYR A 795 -23.66 14.30 4.34
N LEU A 796 -24.23 14.09 5.55
CA LEU A 796 -23.98 14.99 6.66
C LEU A 796 -22.57 14.84 7.23
N TYR A 797 -22.12 13.61 7.51
CA TYR A 797 -20.79 13.37 8.09
C TYR A 797 -19.66 13.82 7.15
N PRO A 798 -19.64 13.45 5.86
CA PRO A 798 -18.65 13.98 4.93
C PRO A 798 -18.72 15.49 4.75
N GLY A 799 -19.94 16.06 4.76
CA GLY A 799 -20.14 17.50 4.64
C GLY A 799 -19.59 18.28 5.82
N MET A 800 -19.94 17.86 7.04
CA MET A 800 -19.46 18.50 8.27
C MET A 800 -17.94 18.36 8.43
N ASN A 801 -17.33 17.27 7.96
CA ASN A 801 -15.89 17.15 7.96
C ASN A 801 -15.22 18.29 7.16
N LYS A 802 -15.74 18.62 5.96
CA LYS A 802 -15.26 19.76 5.16
C LYS A 802 -15.45 21.10 5.86
N VAL A 803 -16.58 21.27 6.58
CA VAL A 803 -16.84 22.48 7.40
C VAL A 803 -15.80 22.62 8.50
N LEU A 804 -15.54 21.55 9.26
CA LEU A 804 -14.57 21.52 10.35
C LEU A 804 -13.14 21.78 9.87
N GLN A 805 -12.77 21.24 8.73
CA GLN A 805 -11.47 21.49 8.10
C GLN A 805 -11.29 22.96 7.73
N SER A 806 -12.30 23.56 7.08
CA SER A 806 -12.28 24.95 6.67
C SER A 806 -12.21 25.89 7.88
N ALA A 807 -13.00 25.63 8.92
CA ALA A 807 -13.05 26.43 10.13
C ALA A 807 -11.81 26.26 11.03
N GLY A 808 -11.18 25.07 11.01
CA GLY A 808 -10.01 24.73 11.82
C GLY A 808 -8.72 25.45 11.45
N ARG A 809 -8.78 26.40 10.50
CA ARG A 809 -7.62 27.17 10.02
C ARG A 809 -7.32 28.43 10.84
N VAL A 810 -8.28 28.90 11.60
CA VAL A 810 -8.24 30.23 12.25
C VAL A 810 -7.35 30.26 13.50
N ILE A 811 -7.38 29.22 14.33
CA ILE A 811 -6.61 29.16 15.58
C ILE A 811 -5.57 28.05 15.51
N ARG A 812 -4.30 28.39 15.53
CA ARG A 812 -3.17 27.46 15.45
C ARG A 812 -2.13 27.62 16.54
N THR A 813 -2.02 28.84 17.06
CA THR A 813 -1.10 29.18 18.14
C THR A 813 -1.85 29.73 19.36
N ASP A 814 -1.18 29.81 20.47
CA ASP A 814 -1.70 30.41 21.72
C ASP A 814 -1.84 31.95 21.65
N GLN A 815 -1.30 32.57 20.60
CA GLN A 815 -1.42 34.00 20.32
C GLN A 815 -2.54 34.30 19.32
N ASP A 816 -3.03 33.30 18.58
CA ASP A 816 -4.05 33.51 17.55
C ASP A 816 -5.38 33.91 18.18
N ARG A 817 -6.05 34.85 17.54
CA ARG A 817 -7.43 35.23 17.86
C ARG A 817 -8.22 35.39 16.57
N GLY A 818 -9.46 34.86 16.54
CA GLY A 818 -10.19 34.95 15.29
C GLY A 818 -11.66 34.52 15.34
N VAL A 819 -12.32 34.67 14.22
CA VAL A 819 -13.75 34.48 14.08
C VAL A 819 -14.10 33.33 13.13
N ILE A 820 -15.10 32.53 13.50
CA ILE A 820 -15.66 31.47 12.67
C ILE A 820 -17.13 31.81 12.44
N VAL A 821 -17.54 31.98 11.19
CA VAL A 821 -18.93 32.33 10.84
C VAL A 821 -19.51 31.20 9.99
N LEU A 822 -20.53 30.51 10.51
CA LEU A 822 -21.19 29.40 9.85
C LEU A 822 -22.54 29.87 9.30
N LEU A 823 -22.67 29.88 7.97
CA LEU A 823 -23.84 30.46 7.29
C LEU A 823 -24.76 29.39 6.71
N ASP A 824 -25.59 28.80 7.59
CA ASP A 824 -26.72 27.96 7.23
C ASP A 824 -27.59 27.67 8.48
N ASP A 825 -28.89 27.71 8.35
CA ASP A 825 -29.87 27.42 9.45
C ASP A 825 -29.77 25.97 9.93
N ARG A 826 -29.28 25.05 9.11
CA ARG A 826 -29.07 23.64 9.45
C ARG A 826 -28.02 23.41 10.52
N PHE A 827 -27.06 24.32 10.69
CA PHE A 827 -26.07 24.20 11.78
C PHE A 827 -26.69 24.23 13.17
N LEU A 828 -27.93 24.73 13.28
CA LEU A 828 -28.71 24.76 14.55
C LEU A 828 -29.54 23.49 14.77
N THR A 829 -29.53 22.55 13.85
CA THR A 829 -30.21 21.25 14.05
C THR A 829 -29.42 20.35 15.00
N ALA A 830 -30.13 19.46 15.71
CA ALA A 830 -29.53 18.55 16.67
C ALA A 830 -28.43 17.68 16.04
N ASP A 831 -28.62 17.25 14.81
CA ASP A 831 -27.65 16.39 14.12
C ASP A 831 -26.35 17.13 13.81
N CYS A 832 -26.41 18.38 13.33
CA CYS A 832 -25.23 19.20 13.10
C CYS A 832 -24.53 19.58 14.43
N LEU A 833 -25.29 19.95 15.45
CA LEU A 833 -24.74 20.32 16.76
C LEU A 833 -23.99 19.20 17.45
N ARG A 834 -24.39 17.92 17.26
CA ARG A 834 -23.68 16.74 17.77
C ARG A 834 -22.30 16.59 17.15
N MET A 835 -22.08 17.18 15.96
CA MET A 835 -20.81 17.15 15.25
C MET A 835 -19.93 18.36 15.52
N PHE A 836 -20.39 19.32 16.28
CA PHE A 836 -19.55 20.44 16.71
C PHE A 836 -18.42 19.92 17.62
N PRO A 837 -17.19 20.34 17.41
CA PRO A 837 -16.11 20.10 18.34
C PRO A 837 -16.50 20.58 19.75
N ARG A 838 -15.98 19.92 20.77
CA ARG A 838 -16.27 20.28 22.18
C ARG A 838 -15.94 21.72 22.52
N GLU A 839 -14.98 22.31 21.82
CA GLU A 839 -14.57 23.70 21.94
C GLU A 839 -15.50 24.71 21.22
N TRP A 840 -16.55 24.25 20.54
CA TRP A 840 -17.59 25.12 19.92
C TRP A 840 -18.90 25.17 20.71
N THR A 841 -18.89 24.81 21.97
CA THR A 841 -20.09 24.81 22.83
C THR A 841 -20.68 26.21 23.03
N GLU A 842 -19.84 27.26 22.91
CA GLU A 842 -20.25 28.66 23.05
C GLU A 842 -20.41 29.34 21.69
N TYR A 843 -21.34 28.81 20.85
CA TYR A 843 -21.67 29.46 19.57
C TYR A 843 -22.80 30.48 19.76
N VAL A 844 -22.77 31.52 18.90
CA VAL A 844 -23.73 32.63 18.94
C VAL A 844 -24.65 32.58 17.71
N PRO A 845 -25.91 32.16 17.83
CA PRO A 845 -26.87 32.32 16.74
C PRO A 845 -27.22 33.80 16.57
N CYS A 846 -27.11 34.32 15.35
CA CYS A 846 -27.48 35.67 15.06
C CYS A 846 -28.04 35.86 13.64
N LYS A 847 -28.77 36.97 13.43
CA LYS A 847 -29.16 37.41 12.09
C LYS A 847 -28.13 38.38 11.54
N VAL A 848 -28.19 38.62 10.23
CA VAL A 848 -27.23 39.48 9.53
C VAL A 848 -27.11 40.88 10.17
N ASP A 849 -28.19 41.47 10.61
CA ASP A 849 -28.17 42.80 11.24
C ASP A 849 -27.55 42.82 12.65
N GLN A 850 -27.26 41.66 13.24
CA GLN A 850 -26.68 41.52 14.58
C GLN A 850 -25.20 41.16 14.53
N VAL A 851 -24.72 40.65 13.42
CA VAL A 851 -23.35 40.08 13.32
C VAL A 851 -22.27 41.10 13.67
N ARG A 852 -22.41 42.33 13.22
CA ARG A 852 -21.46 43.41 13.48
C ARG A 852 -21.31 43.67 14.99
N ALA A 853 -22.41 43.77 15.70
CA ALA A 853 -22.39 44.00 17.15
C ALA A 853 -21.79 42.86 17.95
N VAL A 854 -21.93 41.60 17.49
CA VAL A 854 -21.28 40.45 18.10
C VAL A 854 -19.77 40.47 17.85
N LEU A 855 -19.33 40.81 16.65
CA LEU A 855 -17.92 40.89 16.27
C LEU A 855 -17.21 42.07 16.95
N ASP A 856 -17.82 43.24 16.97
CA ASP A 856 -17.27 44.42 17.65
C ASP A 856 -17.00 44.13 19.13
N ARG A 857 -17.99 43.52 19.84
CA ARG A 857 -17.84 43.10 21.23
C ARG A 857 -16.68 42.08 21.43
N PHE A 858 -16.56 41.13 20.50
CA PHE A 858 -15.44 40.15 20.54
C PHE A 858 -14.08 40.83 20.37
N TRP A 859 -13.98 41.79 19.44
CA TRP A 859 -12.72 42.45 19.16
C TRP A 859 -12.39 43.56 20.17
N GLU A 860 -13.38 44.22 20.76
CA GLU A 860 -13.20 45.25 21.83
C GLU A 860 -12.69 44.66 23.14
N GLY A 861 -12.92 43.41 23.40
CA GLY A 861 -12.43 42.71 24.60
C GLY A 861 -10.92 42.37 24.53
N VAL A 862 -10.15 43.10 23.72
CA VAL A 862 -8.70 42.91 23.52
C VAL A 862 -7.91 43.96 24.28
#